data_1f36943efd0175461d704776c1dd98c2
#
_entry.id   1f36943efd0175461d704776c1dd98c2
#
_cell.length_a   1.000
_cell.length_b   1.000
_cell.length_c   1.000
_cell.angle_alpha   90.00
_cell.angle_beta   90.00
_cell.angle_gamma   90.00
#
_symmetry.space_group_name_H-M   'P 1'
#
loop_
_entity.id
_entity.type
_entity.pdbx_description
1 polymer ?
#
loop_
_entity_poly.entity_id
_entity_poly.type
_entity_poly.pdbx_seq_one_letter_code
_entity_poly.pdbx_strand_id
1 'polypeptide(L)'
;MLKKYFILSLLTVFTQLTVWSQTNFYAVDSLREIRISFYASDWDYQLDSLYVLGDNDRILADLIIDGDYYDSVGVRYKGFSSVSVSRIKNPFNIKLDYIIDGQDHKGVDKLKLSNVIQDPSFVREVLSYDIARKYMPASKANFSNLFINDTLWGLYVNVEAVNEKFLVDHFGSKNNSFFKCNPENLNIQIGGENSNLSNSHGNDSTDYYNYYDLESDYGWTQLYNLIDTLNNYSDSVYKLLNIDRALWMHAFNYTLINYDSYIGYGQNYYLYKQPSLEFSPILWDMNMSFGGFRLTDASQLYFNGFNISQAQTMDPFVHYYTPFISPRPLIEKLFQSTRNQKMFMAHIRTIVEENFLNQDYYSTAQYLQNMIDASVQNDTNKFYSYNDFTNNLNNQVSLTASICPGISELVDARANYLSNYSGFNGAPIVSNVNPQSLVFGNDFYINADVLGSTDVVLYFRFGENMRFKEVNMFDDGNHNDGLPNDGTFGALITNTANSVDYYIYAENDSSGIFSPERAAHEFYSISTNIPQSKLVINEVMSNNKSTVTDNSGKYDDWIELFNNSSTPISTNKLFFSDNLQNISKWKFPNIIIKPQEYFIIWADEDGHQGDNHANFKLSNLGEQLIISNHDSSIIDAEYIYTQQDDISYGRSPNGVGSFTMLTPTFNENNTPTNVAESYLLDDFFIFPNPFDDYLHINGESDFKVYNVLGEMIYLGKSSQNHIKTSKWIPGIYFLNSWDNKLSLKLIKIK
;
A
#
# COMPACT_ATOMS: atom_id res chain seq x y z
N MET A 1 60.72 43.43 -7.86
CA MET A 1 59.60 43.28 -6.93
C MET A 1 58.82 42.03 -7.32
N LEU A 2 59.14 40.88 -6.72
CA LEU A 2 58.44 39.61 -6.96
C LEU A 2 57.27 39.48 -5.96
N LYS A 3 56.02 39.36 -6.48
CA LYS A 3 54.86 38.96 -5.69
C LYS A 3 54.77 37.43 -5.68
N LYS A 4 54.94 36.83 -4.50
CA LYS A 4 54.67 35.43 -4.24
C LYS A 4 53.17 35.21 -4.15
N TYR A 5 52.60 34.34 -5.02
CA TYR A 5 51.26 33.80 -4.85
C TYR A 5 51.34 32.53 -3.99
N PHE A 6 50.66 32.56 -2.85
CA PHE A 6 50.42 31.38 -2.01
C PHE A 6 49.16 30.68 -2.55
N ILE A 7 49.32 29.49 -3.12
CA ILE A 7 48.21 28.62 -3.49
C ILE A 7 47.88 27.76 -2.29
N LEU A 8 46.74 28.02 -1.66
CA LEU A 8 46.13 27.19 -0.61
C LEU A 8 45.38 26.08 -1.29
N SER A 9 45.91 24.85 -1.31
CA SER A 9 45.19 23.67 -1.77
C SER A 9 44.25 23.19 -0.67
N LEU A 10 42.96 23.38 -0.89
CA LEU A 10 41.89 22.83 -0.04
C LEU A 10 41.74 21.34 -0.40
N LEU A 11 42.23 20.45 0.47
CA LEU A 11 41.97 19.02 0.38
C LEU A 11 40.54 18.76 0.87
N THR A 12 39.59 18.66 -0.05
CA THR A 12 38.26 18.13 0.25
C THR A 12 38.32 16.61 0.36
N VAL A 13 38.31 16.13 1.58
CA VAL A 13 38.08 14.70 1.86
C VAL A 13 36.60 14.40 1.59
N PHE A 14 36.31 13.80 0.44
CA PHE A 14 35.02 13.16 0.20
C PHE A 14 34.97 11.88 1.04
N THR A 15 34.33 11.94 2.21
CA THR A 15 33.81 10.73 2.85
C THR A 15 32.66 10.24 2.01
N GLN A 16 32.85 9.21 1.20
CA GLN A 16 31.76 8.44 0.64
C GLN A 16 31.04 7.77 1.80
N LEU A 17 29.92 8.38 2.22
CA LEU A 17 28.89 7.67 2.95
C LEU A 17 28.34 6.62 1.98
N THR A 18 28.83 5.40 2.10
CA THR A 18 28.14 4.24 1.54
C THR A 18 26.81 4.14 2.27
N VAL A 19 25.79 4.75 1.70
CA VAL A 19 24.42 4.39 2.01
C VAL A 19 24.31 2.93 1.59
N TRP A 20 24.24 2.04 2.56
CA TRP A 20 23.86 0.66 2.32
C TRP A 20 22.39 0.69 1.91
N SER A 21 22.15 0.84 0.60
CA SER A 21 20.86 0.51 0.02
C SER A 21 20.62 -0.95 0.40
N GLN A 22 19.57 -1.21 1.21
CA GLN A 22 19.09 -2.58 1.37
C GLN A 22 18.82 -3.10 -0.04
N THR A 23 19.63 -4.04 -0.50
CA THR A 23 19.45 -4.62 -1.84
C THR A 23 18.09 -5.29 -1.85
N ASN A 24 17.19 -4.80 -2.70
CA ASN A 24 15.85 -5.36 -2.87
C ASN A 24 15.99 -6.86 -3.20
N PHE A 25 15.48 -7.72 -2.32
CA PHE A 25 15.57 -9.18 -2.50
C PHE A 25 14.96 -9.63 -3.84
N TYR A 26 13.89 -8.98 -4.28
CA TYR A 26 13.22 -9.25 -5.55
C TYR A 26 13.70 -8.35 -6.71
N ALA A 27 14.90 -7.79 -6.65
CA ALA A 27 15.42 -7.04 -7.79
C ALA A 27 15.43 -7.93 -9.05
N VAL A 28 14.83 -7.45 -10.13
CA VAL A 28 14.59 -8.22 -11.37
C VAL A 28 15.90 -8.62 -12.05
N ASP A 29 16.94 -7.83 -11.85
CA ASP A 29 18.30 -8.02 -12.36
C ASP A 29 19.20 -8.86 -11.42
N SER A 30 18.60 -9.67 -10.56
CA SER A 30 19.33 -10.49 -9.59
C SER A 30 18.99 -11.97 -9.70
N LEU A 31 20.02 -12.80 -9.62
CA LEU A 31 19.93 -14.25 -9.51
C LEU A 31 20.31 -14.64 -8.07
N ARG A 32 19.36 -15.20 -7.32
CA ARG A 32 19.53 -15.55 -5.92
C ARG A 32 20.07 -16.96 -5.76
N GLU A 33 20.71 -17.24 -4.65
CA GLU A 33 21.06 -18.57 -4.21
C GLU A 33 20.21 -18.96 -3.00
N ILE A 34 19.44 -20.05 -3.11
CA ILE A 34 18.59 -20.57 -2.04
C ILE A 34 18.99 -22.01 -1.79
N ARG A 35 19.32 -22.35 -0.53
CA ARG A 35 19.71 -23.69 -0.10
C ARG A 35 18.76 -24.20 0.97
N ILE A 36 18.13 -25.36 0.73
CA ILE A 36 17.27 -26.06 1.68
C ILE A 36 18.02 -27.28 2.20
N SER A 37 18.13 -27.42 3.51
CA SER A 37 18.68 -28.60 4.17
C SER A 37 17.57 -29.26 4.98
N PHE A 38 16.96 -30.30 4.42
CA PHE A 38 15.89 -31.05 5.10
C PHE A 38 16.44 -31.89 6.23
N TYR A 39 15.74 -31.93 7.37
CA TYR A 39 16.09 -32.81 8.50
C TYR A 39 15.78 -34.27 8.21
N ALA A 40 14.71 -34.53 7.44
CA ALA A 40 14.30 -35.86 7.05
C ALA A 40 15.06 -36.32 5.81
N SER A 41 15.64 -37.53 5.84
CA SER A 41 16.31 -38.12 4.67
C SER A 41 15.35 -38.52 3.55
N ASP A 42 14.07 -38.75 3.90
CA ASP A 42 12.96 -39.12 3.01
C ASP A 42 12.02 -37.93 2.74
N TRP A 43 12.55 -36.71 2.77
CA TRP A 43 11.82 -35.44 2.64
C TRP A 43 10.91 -35.39 1.39
N ASP A 44 11.35 -35.92 0.27
CA ASP A 44 10.62 -35.93 -0.99
C ASP A 44 9.36 -36.81 -0.87
N TYR A 45 9.49 -38.02 -0.31
CA TYR A 45 8.35 -38.89 -0.02
C TYR A 45 7.36 -38.24 0.97
N GLN A 46 7.85 -37.54 1.99
CA GLN A 46 6.97 -36.85 2.94
C GLN A 46 6.20 -35.71 2.26
N LEU A 47 6.84 -34.88 1.44
CA LEU A 47 6.16 -33.80 0.69
C LEU A 47 5.16 -34.36 -0.33
N ASP A 48 5.51 -35.43 -1.04
CA ASP A 48 4.60 -36.13 -1.95
C ASP A 48 3.37 -36.68 -1.21
N SER A 49 3.57 -37.27 -0.04
CA SER A 49 2.49 -37.84 0.78
C SER A 49 1.53 -36.74 1.27
N LEU A 50 2.05 -35.63 1.79
CA LEU A 50 1.24 -34.47 2.22
C LEU A 50 0.44 -33.90 1.04
N TYR A 51 1.07 -33.77 -0.11
CA TYR A 51 0.39 -33.26 -1.31
C TYR A 51 -0.77 -34.16 -1.77
N VAL A 52 -0.56 -35.48 -1.81
CA VAL A 52 -1.59 -36.46 -2.20
C VAL A 52 -2.77 -36.48 -1.22
N LEU A 53 -2.50 -36.29 0.06
CA LEU A 53 -3.53 -36.20 1.09
C LEU A 53 -4.31 -34.89 1.05
N GLY A 54 -3.86 -33.91 0.26
CA GLY A 54 -4.44 -32.56 0.26
C GLY A 54 -4.10 -31.77 1.53
N ASP A 55 -3.07 -32.21 2.25
CA ASP A 55 -2.63 -31.59 3.48
C ASP A 55 -1.75 -30.38 3.22
N ASN A 56 -2.00 -29.30 3.94
CA ASN A 56 -1.22 -28.06 3.86
C ASN A 56 -0.06 -27.99 4.85
N ASP A 57 0.18 -29.08 5.60
CA ASP A 57 1.28 -29.17 6.54
C ASP A 57 2.64 -29.00 5.87
N ARG A 58 3.62 -28.68 6.68
CA ARG A 58 5.00 -28.40 6.25
C ARG A 58 5.97 -29.33 6.94
N ILE A 59 7.02 -29.73 6.23
CA ILE A 59 8.17 -30.38 6.85
C ILE A 59 9.25 -29.36 7.18
N LEU A 60 10.05 -29.66 8.19
CA LEU A 60 11.09 -28.76 8.68
C LEU A 60 12.37 -28.89 7.87
N ALA A 61 13.03 -27.76 7.69
CA ALA A 61 14.35 -27.68 7.07
C ALA A 61 15.09 -26.43 7.59
N ASP A 62 16.41 -26.40 7.40
CA ASP A 62 17.18 -25.16 7.47
C ASP A 62 17.23 -24.51 6.08
N LEU A 63 17.37 -23.20 6.06
CA LEU A 63 17.41 -22.42 4.84
C LEU A 63 18.61 -21.47 4.84
N ILE A 64 19.30 -21.35 3.70
CA ILE A 64 20.29 -20.30 3.47
C ILE A 64 19.84 -19.52 2.24
N ILE A 65 19.79 -18.19 2.36
CA ILE A 65 19.47 -17.26 1.27
C ILE A 65 20.64 -16.30 1.10
N ASP A 66 21.33 -16.36 -0.04
CA ASP A 66 22.48 -15.52 -0.36
C ASP A 66 23.57 -15.50 0.75
N GLY A 67 23.70 -16.60 1.51
CA GLY A 67 24.62 -16.76 2.63
C GLY A 67 24.03 -16.49 4.02
N ASP A 68 22.85 -15.88 4.13
CA ASP A 68 22.15 -15.68 5.39
C ASP A 68 21.40 -16.95 5.81
N TYR A 69 21.60 -17.40 7.06
CA TYR A 69 21.07 -18.68 7.59
C TYR A 69 19.76 -18.48 8.37
N TYR A 70 18.82 -19.37 8.18
CA TYR A 70 17.50 -19.44 8.83
C TYR A 70 17.22 -20.85 9.34
N ASP A 71 16.95 -20.97 10.64
CA ASP A 71 16.70 -22.23 11.33
C ASP A 71 15.21 -22.60 11.26
N SER A 72 14.92 -23.90 11.16
CA SER A 72 13.58 -24.49 11.38
C SER A 72 12.45 -23.87 10.54
N VAL A 73 12.71 -23.61 9.26
CA VAL A 73 11.71 -23.11 8.31
C VAL A 73 10.73 -24.22 7.91
N GLY A 74 9.51 -23.84 7.55
CA GLY A 74 8.49 -24.78 7.08
C GLY A 74 8.43 -24.85 5.55
N VAL A 75 8.59 -26.02 4.96
CA VAL A 75 8.58 -26.24 3.50
C VAL A 75 7.43 -27.12 3.09
N ARG A 76 6.71 -26.74 2.02
CA ARG A 76 5.70 -27.58 1.34
C ARG A 76 5.70 -27.35 -0.16
N TYR A 77 5.06 -28.21 -0.92
CA TYR A 77 4.80 -27.94 -2.32
C TYR A 77 3.73 -26.84 -2.50
N LYS A 78 3.70 -26.22 -3.67
CA LYS A 78 2.68 -25.23 -4.05
C LYS A 78 2.16 -25.51 -5.46
N GLY A 79 0.91 -25.13 -5.73
CA GLY A 79 0.28 -25.22 -7.05
C GLY A 79 -0.55 -26.48 -7.25
N PHE A 80 -1.41 -26.44 -8.26
CA PHE A 80 -2.33 -27.51 -8.61
C PHE A 80 -1.77 -28.38 -9.75
N SER A 81 -1.58 -27.81 -10.95
CA SER A 81 -1.10 -28.55 -12.13
C SER A 81 0.43 -28.65 -12.22
N SER A 82 1.14 -27.79 -11.50
CA SER A 82 2.61 -27.72 -11.52
C SER A 82 3.29 -28.75 -10.60
N VAL A 83 2.56 -29.39 -9.68
CA VAL A 83 3.05 -30.46 -8.80
C VAL A 83 2.70 -31.84 -9.37
N SER A 84 3.61 -32.78 -9.22
CA SER A 84 3.35 -34.20 -9.44
C SER A 84 4.36 -35.06 -8.69
N VAL A 85 3.87 -36.04 -7.96
CA VAL A 85 4.70 -37.04 -7.25
C VAL A 85 5.62 -37.87 -8.16
N SER A 86 5.42 -37.82 -9.46
CA SER A 86 6.32 -38.46 -10.44
C SER A 86 7.41 -37.53 -10.97
N ARG A 87 7.46 -36.28 -10.51
CA ARG A 87 8.43 -35.28 -10.96
C ARG A 87 9.47 -35.02 -9.89
N ILE A 88 10.72 -34.89 -10.30
CA ILE A 88 11.82 -34.49 -9.42
C ILE A 88 11.71 -33.02 -9.06
N LYS A 89 11.39 -32.15 -10.04
CA LYS A 89 11.38 -30.70 -9.89
C LYS A 89 9.96 -30.19 -9.62
N ASN A 90 9.57 -30.17 -8.34
CA ASN A 90 8.30 -29.62 -7.88
C ASN A 90 8.47 -28.16 -7.38
N PRO A 91 7.43 -27.32 -7.40
CA PRO A 91 7.50 -25.93 -6.90
C PRO A 91 7.31 -25.89 -5.38
N PHE A 92 7.98 -24.93 -4.71
CA PHE A 92 8.02 -24.84 -3.25
C PHE A 92 7.36 -23.59 -2.72
N ASN A 93 6.78 -23.71 -1.52
CA ASN A 93 6.33 -22.63 -0.66
C ASN A 93 7.05 -22.79 0.68
N ILE A 94 7.92 -21.84 1.00
CA ILE A 94 8.75 -21.85 2.21
C ILE A 94 8.27 -20.75 3.13
N LYS A 95 8.00 -21.06 4.40
CA LYS A 95 7.63 -20.11 5.45
C LYS A 95 8.80 -19.99 6.42
N LEU A 96 9.41 -18.81 6.52
CA LEU A 96 10.58 -18.59 7.35
C LEU A 96 10.21 -18.57 8.84
N ASP A 97 9.15 -17.88 9.20
CA ASP A 97 8.63 -17.73 10.56
C ASP A 97 7.74 -18.92 11.01
N TYR A 98 8.01 -20.14 10.50
CA TYR A 98 7.15 -21.30 10.77
C TYR A 98 7.25 -21.80 12.21
N ILE A 99 8.46 -21.80 12.77
CA ILE A 99 8.75 -22.18 14.17
C ILE A 99 9.26 -20.98 14.97
N ILE A 100 10.06 -20.12 14.36
CA ILE A 100 10.67 -18.96 15.01
C ILE A 100 9.90 -17.72 14.57
N ASP A 101 9.10 -17.16 15.48
CA ASP A 101 8.30 -15.98 15.22
C ASP A 101 9.16 -14.79 14.76
N GLY A 102 8.68 -14.08 13.74
CA GLY A 102 9.36 -12.91 13.19
C GLY A 102 10.62 -13.19 12.39
N GLN A 103 10.91 -14.47 12.09
CA GLN A 103 12.04 -14.82 11.22
C GLN A 103 11.73 -14.45 9.77
N ASP A 104 12.50 -13.52 9.22
CA ASP A 104 12.38 -13.06 7.84
C ASP A 104 13.73 -12.85 7.15
N HIS A 105 13.73 -12.81 5.81
CA HIS A 105 14.87 -12.36 5.01
C HIS A 105 14.59 -10.97 4.45
N LYS A 106 15.14 -9.93 5.09
CA LYS A 106 14.98 -8.52 4.65
C LYS A 106 13.50 -8.11 4.50
N GLY A 107 12.68 -8.54 5.45
CA GLY A 107 11.24 -8.29 5.50
C GLY A 107 10.42 -9.29 4.67
N VAL A 108 10.98 -10.39 4.18
CA VAL A 108 10.28 -11.47 3.46
C VAL A 108 10.17 -12.69 4.36
N ASP A 109 8.95 -13.02 4.78
CA ASP A 109 8.61 -14.16 5.65
C ASP A 109 8.29 -15.44 4.86
N LYS A 110 7.97 -15.31 3.55
CA LYS A 110 7.46 -16.41 2.72
C LYS A 110 8.02 -16.36 1.31
N LEU A 111 8.62 -17.46 0.86
CA LEU A 111 9.12 -17.64 -0.51
C LEU A 111 8.15 -18.50 -1.34
N LYS A 112 7.95 -18.11 -2.59
CA LYS A 112 7.17 -18.83 -3.60
C LYS A 112 8.08 -19.16 -4.78
N LEU A 113 8.55 -20.39 -4.86
CA LEU A 113 9.46 -20.86 -5.91
C LEU A 113 8.68 -21.64 -6.96
N SER A 114 8.53 -21.08 -8.16
CA SER A 114 7.87 -21.71 -9.31
C SER A 114 8.89 -22.54 -10.11
N ASN A 115 8.51 -23.77 -10.50
CA ASN A 115 9.40 -24.74 -11.14
C ASN A 115 9.53 -24.56 -12.67
N VAL A 116 8.86 -23.56 -13.25
CA VAL A 116 8.94 -23.19 -14.69
C VAL A 116 8.41 -24.27 -15.65
N ILE A 117 7.51 -25.14 -15.20
CA ILE A 117 7.04 -26.30 -15.98
C ILE A 117 6.31 -25.96 -17.29
N GLN A 118 5.67 -24.78 -17.37
CA GLN A 118 4.88 -24.35 -18.52
C GLN A 118 5.60 -23.30 -19.37
N ASP A 119 6.85 -22.96 -19.03
CA ASP A 119 7.59 -21.88 -19.70
C ASP A 119 8.96 -22.37 -20.23
N PRO A 120 9.05 -22.77 -21.49
CA PRO A 120 10.33 -23.11 -22.08
C PRO A 120 11.34 -21.95 -22.10
N SER A 121 10.86 -20.69 -22.14
CA SER A 121 11.73 -19.50 -22.16
C SER A 121 12.30 -19.15 -20.80
N PHE A 122 11.72 -19.64 -19.69
CA PHE A 122 12.00 -19.34 -18.28
C PHE A 122 11.70 -17.89 -17.86
N VAL A 123 11.29 -16.98 -18.75
CA VAL A 123 11.19 -15.55 -18.44
C VAL A 123 9.75 -15.00 -18.42
N ARG A 124 8.72 -15.79 -18.81
CA ARG A 124 7.34 -15.30 -18.91
C ARG A 124 6.82 -14.71 -17.61
N GLU A 125 7.00 -15.41 -16.51
CA GLU A 125 6.48 -14.98 -15.21
C GLU A 125 7.16 -13.69 -14.74
N VAL A 126 8.50 -13.63 -14.79
CA VAL A 126 9.28 -12.46 -14.37
C VAL A 126 8.98 -11.25 -15.27
N LEU A 127 8.99 -11.44 -16.58
CA LEU A 127 8.68 -10.38 -17.56
C LEU A 127 7.25 -9.85 -17.38
N SER A 128 6.28 -10.73 -17.16
CA SER A 128 4.88 -10.32 -16.96
C SER A 128 4.70 -9.46 -15.72
N TYR A 129 5.29 -9.87 -14.60
CA TYR A 129 5.23 -9.07 -13.38
C TYR A 129 5.99 -7.75 -13.50
N ASP A 130 7.12 -7.74 -14.22
CA ASP A 130 7.87 -6.51 -14.46
C ASP A 130 7.05 -5.49 -15.27
N ILE A 131 6.35 -5.93 -16.31
CA ILE A 131 5.43 -5.08 -17.08
C ILE A 131 4.22 -4.67 -16.20
N ALA A 132 3.60 -5.60 -15.47
CA ALA A 132 2.39 -5.33 -14.68
C ALA A 132 2.60 -4.24 -13.62
N ARG A 133 3.77 -4.23 -12.95
CA ARG A 133 4.10 -3.24 -11.91
C ARG A 133 4.18 -1.80 -12.42
N LYS A 134 4.27 -1.57 -13.73
CA LYS A 134 4.19 -0.22 -14.31
C LYS A 134 2.77 0.37 -14.20
N TYR A 135 1.75 -0.47 -14.04
CA TYR A 135 0.32 -0.09 -14.18
C TYR A 135 -0.55 -0.40 -12.98
N MET A 136 -0.12 -1.34 -12.12
CA MET A 136 -0.93 -1.79 -10.99
C MET A 136 -0.06 -2.43 -9.90
N PRO A 137 -0.57 -2.53 -8.65
CA PRO A 137 0.02 -3.39 -7.64
C PRO A 137 0.13 -4.83 -8.16
N ALA A 138 1.35 -5.33 -8.28
CA ALA A 138 1.65 -6.67 -8.73
C ALA A 138 2.93 -7.20 -8.07
N SER A 139 3.01 -8.51 -7.89
CA SER A 139 4.15 -9.17 -7.26
C SER A 139 5.47 -8.82 -7.94
N LYS A 140 6.52 -8.71 -7.15
CA LYS A 140 7.90 -8.70 -7.66
C LYS A 140 8.31 -10.13 -7.96
N ALA A 141 9.19 -10.32 -8.95
CA ALA A 141 9.72 -11.64 -9.28
C ALA A 141 11.16 -11.55 -9.78
N ASN A 142 11.95 -12.56 -9.48
CA ASN A 142 13.30 -12.77 -10.00
C ASN A 142 13.63 -14.27 -10.08
N PHE A 143 14.89 -14.62 -10.24
CA PHE A 143 15.32 -16.00 -10.37
C PHE A 143 16.15 -16.46 -9.17
N SER A 144 16.10 -17.78 -8.91
CA SER A 144 16.89 -18.40 -7.85
C SER A 144 17.45 -19.75 -8.31
N ASN A 145 18.75 -19.96 -8.09
CA ASN A 145 19.33 -21.29 -8.10
C ASN A 145 18.99 -21.97 -6.78
N LEU A 146 18.20 -23.04 -6.85
CA LEU A 146 17.82 -23.84 -5.68
C LEU A 146 18.76 -25.01 -5.49
N PHE A 147 19.30 -25.14 -4.28
CA PHE A 147 20.03 -26.30 -3.82
C PHE A 147 19.21 -27.03 -2.76
N ILE A 148 19.18 -28.35 -2.83
CA ILE A 148 18.58 -29.22 -1.82
C ILE A 148 19.64 -30.18 -1.32
N ASN A 149 19.90 -30.17 0.00
CA ASN A 149 20.94 -30.97 0.64
C ASN A 149 22.27 -30.90 -0.14
N ASP A 150 22.74 -29.67 -0.39
CA ASP A 150 23.94 -29.27 -1.14
C ASP A 150 23.99 -29.69 -2.63
N THR A 151 22.93 -30.26 -3.17
CA THR A 151 22.84 -30.60 -4.60
C THR A 151 22.07 -29.51 -5.35
N LEU A 152 22.61 -29.04 -6.48
CA LEU A 152 21.88 -28.09 -7.36
C LEU A 152 20.61 -28.76 -7.88
N TRP A 153 19.46 -28.25 -7.45
CA TRP A 153 18.16 -28.81 -7.82
C TRP A 153 17.61 -28.22 -9.11
N GLY A 154 17.98 -26.99 -9.40
CA GLY A 154 17.68 -26.30 -10.65
C GLY A 154 17.38 -24.81 -10.47
N LEU A 155 17.04 -24.16 -11.59
CA LEU A 155 16.63 -22.76 -11.63
C LEU A 155 15.12 -22.66 -11.38
N TYR A 156 14.73 -21.75 -10.47
CA TYR A 156 13.35 -21.44 -10.11
C TYR A 156 13.05 -19.96 -10.33
N VAL A 157 11.79 -19.62 -10.60
CA VAL A 157 11.29 -18.24 -10.46
C VAL A 157 10.85 -18.04 -9.02
N ASN A 158 11.39 -17.00 -8.38
CA ASN A 158 11.06 -16.61 -7.01
C ASN A 158 10.09 -15.42 -7.09
N VAL A 159 8.84 -15.64 -6.65
CA VAL A 159 7.73 -14.70 -6.75
C VAL A 159 7.35 -14.18 -5.38
N GLU A 160 7.19 -12.87 -5.23
CA GLU A 160 6.67 -12.22 -4.03
C GLU A 160 5.27 -12.75 -3.70
N ALA A 161 5.07 -13.18 -2.47
CA ALA A 161 3.76 -13.63 -2.02
C ALA A 161 2.79 -12.45 -1.90
N VAL A 162 1.57 -12.60 -2.40
CA VAL A 162 0.48 -11.67 -2.09
C VAL A 162 -0.04 -12.04 -0.70
N ASN A 163 0.46 -11.36 0.31
CA ASN A 163 0.20 -11.58 1.73
C ASN A 163 -0.01 -10.22 2.44
N GLU A 164 -0.09 -10.21 3.75
CA GLU A 164 -0.28 -8.99 4.55
C GLU A 164 0.76 -7.92 4.25
N LYS A 165 2.05 -8.30 4.12
CA LYS A 165 3.11 -7.35 3.78
C LYS A 165 2.90 -6.71 2.40
N PHE A 166 2.53 -7.51 1.39
CA PHE A 166 2.17 -6.98 0.08
C PHE A 166 1.03 -5.96 0.18
N LEU A 167 0.01 -6.26 1.01
CA LEU A 167 -1.12 -5.34 1.19
C LEU A 167 -0.70 -4.02 1.85
N VAL A 168 0.15 -4.07 2.86
CA VAL A 168 0.71 -2.86 3.50
C VAL A 168 1.56 -2.07 2.50
N ASP A 169 2.48 -2.73 1.79
CA ASP A 169 3.39 -2.08 0.84
C ASP A 169 2.66 -1.37 -0.31
N HIS A 170 1.51 -1.92 -0.76
CA HIS A 170 0.79 -1.42 -1.94
C HIS A 170 -0.50 -0.67 -1.64
N PHE A 171 -1.12 -0.90 -0.49
CA PHE A 171 -2.43 -0.32 -0.14
C PHE A 171 -2.42 0.41 1.22
N GLY A 172 -1.28 0.42 1.92
CA GLY A 172 -1.11 1.08 3.21
C GLY A 172 -1.88 0.43 4.36
N SER A 173 -2.49 -0.75 4.18
CA SER A 173 -3.25 -1.45 5.22
C SER A 173 -3.47 -2.92 4.87
N LYS A 174 -3.49 -3.80 5.88
CA LYS A 174 -3.84 -5.22 5.77
C LYS A 174 -5.17 -5.58 6.42
N ASN A 175 -5.85 -4.62 7.06
CA ASN A 175 -6.93 -4.86 8.01
C ASN A 175 -8.32 -5.03 7.37
N ASN A 176 -8.41 -5.16 6.05
CA ASN A 176 -9.67 -5.28 5.32
C ASN A 176 -9.85 -6.66 4.70
N SER A 177 -11.06 -6.91 4.18
CA SER A 177 -11.41 -8.18 3.55
C SER A 177 -10.46 -8.54 2.41
N PHE A 178 -9.85 -9.70 2.49
CA PHE A 178 -8.87 -10.19 1.54
C PHE A 178 -9.18 -11.63 1.12
N PHE A 179 -9.24 -11.87 -0.18
CA PHE A 179 -9.58 -13.16 -0.75
C PHE A 179 -8.58 -13.58 -1.81
N LYS A 180 -8.16 -14.83 -1.75
CA LYS A 180 -7.56 -15.50 -2.88
C LYS A 180 -8.67 -16.12 -3.73
N CYS A 181 -8.74 -15.73 -4.98
CA CYS A 181 -9.76 -16.17 -5.92
C CYS A 181 -9.26 -17.42 -6.67
N ASN A 182 -9.36 -18.55 -5.97
CA ASN A 182 -8.91 -19.84 -6.42
C ASN A 182 -9.88 -20.90 -5.87
N PRO A 183 -10.61 -21.65 -6.73
CA PRO A 183 -11.58 -22.61 -6.25
C PRO A 183 -10.89 -23.81 -5.59
N GLU A 184 -11.51 -24.40 -4.58
CA GLU A 184 -11.04 -25.62 -3.94
C GLU A 184 -10.89 -26.76 -4.96
N ASN A 185 -11.86 -26.89 -5.86
CA ASN A 185 -11.86 -27.86 -6.94
C ASN A 185 -12.07 -27.14 -8.28
N LEU A 186 -11.01 -27.03 -9.07
CA LEU A 186 -11.06 -26.39 -10.37
C LEU A 186 -11.94 -27.17 -11.34
N ASN A 187 -13.03 -26.54 -11.81
CA ASN A 187 -13.89 -27.14 -12.85
C ASN A 187 -13.31 -26.86 -14.24
N ILE A 188 -12.55 -27.81 -14.76
CA ILE A 188 -11.90 -27.71 -16.07
C ILE A 188 -12.90 -27.96 -17.22
N GLN A 189 -13.91 -28.83 -17.01
CA GLN A 189 -14.77 -29.31 -18.09
C GLN A 189 -15.75 -28.27 -18.60
N ILE A 190 -16.17 -27.32 -17.75
CA ILE A 190 -17.21 -26.33 -18.08
C ILE A 190 -16.58 -24.94 -18.27
N GLY A 191 -15.25 -24.81 -18.21
CA GLY A 191 -14.59 -23.49 -18.17
C GLY A 191 -14.96 -22.69 -16.92
N GLY A 192 -15.43 -23.37 -15.90
CA GLY A 192 -15.48 -23.00 -14.53
C GLY A 192 -16.53 -22.04 -14.05
N GLU A 193 -17.46 -22.59 -13.35
CA GLU A 193 -18.08 -21.94 -12.21
C GLU A 193 -17.07 -21.91 -11.07
N ASN A 194 -15.99 -21.17 -11.25
CA ASN A 194 -14.89 -21.04 -10.30
C ASN A 194 -15.06 -19.71 -9.53
N SER A 195 -13.98 -19.00 -9.26
CA SER A 195 -14.03 -17.67 -8.61
C SER A 195 -14.40 -16.56 -9.63
N ASN A 196 -15.54 -16.72 -10.31
CA ASN A 196 -15.92 -15.89 -11.46
C ASN A 196 -16.74 -14.65 -11.12
N LEU A 197 -17.04 -14.41 -9.82
CA LEU A 197 -17.90 -13.33 -9.31
C LEU A 197 -19.34 -13.36 -9.86
N SER A 198 -19.80 -14.52 -10.29
CA SER A 198 -21.21 -14.74 -10.67
C SER A 198 -22.07 -15.05 -9.44
N ASN A 199 -23.33 -14.68 -9.47
CA ASN A 199 -24.33 -15.07 -8.48
C ASN A 199 -24.93 -16.46 -8.75
N SER A 200 -24.35 -17.25 -9.66
CA SER A 200 -24.83 -18.61 -10.01
C SER A 200 -24.67 -19.63 -8.88
N HIS A 201 -23.80 -19.39 -7.92
CA HIS A 201 -23.57 -20.31 -6.80
C HIS A 201 -24.66 -20.26 -5.73
N GLY A 202 -25.34 -19.13 -5.58
CA GLY A 202 -26.46 -18.98 -4.62
C GLY A 202 -26.65 -17.53 -4.15
N ASN A 203 -27.54 -17.40 -3.15
CA ASN A 203 -27.96 -16.09 -2.64
C ASN A 203 -27.47 -15.80 -1.20
N ASP A 204 -26.55 -16.61 -0.69
CA ASP A 204 -25.95 -16.43 0.63
C ASP A 204 -24.43 -16.48 0.53
N SER A 205 -23.75 -15.80 1.43
CA SER A 205 -22.29 -15.77 1.44
C SER A 205 -21.65 -17.15 1.64
N THR A 206 -22.34 -18.07 2.30
CA THR A 206 -21.88 -19.45 2.54
C THR A 206 -21.85 -20.30 1.26
N ASP A 207 -22.60 -19.92 0.23
CA ASP A 207 -22.62 -20.61 -1.06
C ASP A 207 -21.29 -20.44 -1.82
N TYR A 208 -20.42 -19.52 -1.38
CA TYR A 208 -19.17 -19.15 -2.04
C TYR A 208 -17.91 -19.73 -1.38
N TYR A 209 -18.03 -20.42 -0.24
CA TYR A 209 -16.88 -20.91 0.54
C TYR A 209 -15.95 -21.88 -0.22
N ASN A 210 -16.47 -22.63 -1.18
CA ASN A 210 -15.68 -23.56 -1.98
C ASN A 210 -15.00 -22.91 -3.21
N TYR A 211 -15.27 -21.65 -3.46
CA TYR A 211 -14.78 -20.94 -4.65
C TYR A 211 -13.78 -19.85 -4.34
N TYR A 212 -13.68 -19.42 -3.09
CA TYR A 212 -12.78 -18.37 -2.64
C TYR A 212 -12.12 -18.75 -1.32
N ASP A 213 -10.82 -18.50 -1.20
CA ASP A 213 -10.11 -18.67 0.06
C ASP A 213 -10.10 -17.31 0.79
N LEU A 214 -10.67 -17.24 1.99
CA LEU A 214 -10.60 -16.06 2.85
C LEU A 214 -9.21 -16.00 3.51
N GLU A 215 -8.46 -14.97 3.23
CA GLU A 215 -7.08 -14.73 3.72
C GLU A 215 -7.05 -13.72 4.88
N SER A 216 -8.19 -13.08 5.21
CA SER A 216 -8.38 -12.16 6.35
C SER A 216 -9.34 -12.77 7.38
N ASP A 217 -9.43 -12.17 8.58
CA ASP A 217 -10.31 -12.68 9.65
C ASP A 217 -11.80 -12.58 9.32
N TYR A 218 -12.18 -11.72 8.37
CA TYR A 218 -13.57 -11.48 7.96
C TYR A 218 -13.66 -11.06 6.50
N GLY A 219 -14.86 -11.16 5.88
CA GLY A 219 -15.00 -10.66 4.50
C GLY A 219 -16.16 -11.25 3.71
N TRP A 220 -16.71 -12.39 4.11
CA TRP A 220 -17.69 -13.12 3.32
C TRP A 220 -18.92 -12.30 2.93
N THR A 221 -19.49 -11.53 3.85
CA THR A 221 -20.60 -10.61 3.58
C THR A 221 -20.20 -9.53 2.57
N GLN A 222 -18.99 -9.01 2.66
CA GLN A 222 -18.48 -7.99 1.75
C GLN A 222 -18.30 -8.55 0.33
N LEU A 223 -17.75 -9.77 0.20
CA LEU A 223 -17.62 -10.45 -1.08
C LEU A 223 -18.99 -10.71 -1.71
N TYR A 224 -19.94 -11.23 -0.92
CA TYR A 224 -21.30 -11.47 -1.40
C TYR A 224 -21.97 -10.16 -1.86
N ASN A 225 -21.83 -9.08 -1.11
CA ASN A 225 -22.34 -7.77 -1.51
C ASN A 225 -21.73 -7.27 -2.83
N LEU A 226 -20.45 -7.51 -3.07
CA LEU A 226 -19.80 -7.20 -4.35
C LEU A 226 -20.44 -8.05 -5.47
N ILE A 227 -20.55 -9.36 -5.26
CA ILE A 227 -21.14 -10.30 -6.24
C ILE A 227 -22.58 -9.91 -6.56
N ASP A 228 -23.41 -9.70 -5.55
CA ASP A 228 -24.82 -9.30 -5.74
C ASP A 228 -24.94 -7.97 -6.48
N THR A 229 -24.15 -6.96 -6.07
CA THR A 229 -24.16 -5.65 -6.72
C THR A 229 -23.70 -5.72 -8.17
N LEU A 230 -22.61 -6.44 -8.46
CA LEU A 230 -22.08 -6.61 -9.81
C LEU A 230 -23.10 -7.26 -10.75
N ASN A 231 -23.82 -8.28 -10.28
CA ASN A 231 -24.75 -9.04 -11.12
C ASN A 231 -26.12 -8.37 -11.27
N ASN A 232 -26.66 -7.78 -10.20
CA ASN A 232 -28.03 -7.29 -10.13
C ASN A 232 -28.17 -5.77 -10.17
N TYR A 233 -27.11 -5.02 -9.81
CA TYR A 233 -27.11 -3.55 -9.69
C TYR A 233 -25.83 -2.94 -10.27
N SER A 234 -25.44 -3.37 -11.47
CA SER A 234 -24.13 -3.04 -12.09
C SER A 234 -23.82 -1.54 -12.15
N ASP A 235 -24.86 -0.70 -12.31
CA ASP A 235 -24.71 0.77 -12.27
C ASP A 235 -24.23 1.31 -10.91
N SER A 236 -24.28 0.52 -9.85
CA SER A 236 -23.82 0.88 -8.51
C SER A 236 -22.50 0.20 -8.13
N VAL A 237 -21.97 -0.66 -8.97
CA VAL A 237 -20.76 -1.47 -8.64
C VAL A 237 -19.53 -0.61 -8.36
N TYR A 238 -19.44 0.59 -8.94
CA TYR A 238 -18.37 1.55 -8.67
C TYR A 238 -18.23 1.95 -7.18
N LYS A 239 -19.26 1.67 -6.37
CA LYS A 239 -19.21 1.91 -4.92
C LYS A 239 -18.43 0.83 -4.17
N LEU A 240 -18.27 -0.34 -4.76
CA LEU A 240 -17.69 -1.53 -4.14
C LEU A 240 -16.47 -2.08 -4.89
N LEU A 241 -16.31 -1.75 -6.17
CA LEU A 241 -15.23 -2.22 -7.03
C LEU A 241 -14.43 -1.04 -7.59
N ASN A 242 -13.14 -1.12 -7.52
CA ASN A 242 -12.26 -0.22 -8.26
C ASN A 242 -12.29 -0.63 -9.74
N ILE A 243 -13.12 0.08 -10.52
CA ILE A 243 -13.36 -0.24 -11.93
C ILE A 243 -12.09 -0.07 -12.75
N ASP A 244 -11.33 1.01 -12.55
CA ASP A 244 -10.08 1.25 -13.25
C ASP A 244 -9.11 0.07 -13.07
N ARG A 245 -8.95 -0.41 -11.84
CA ARG A 245 -8.10 -1.55 -11.54
C ARG A 245 -8.57 -2.85 -12.18
N ALA A 246 -9.88 -3.06 -12.27
CA ALA A 246 -10.45 -4.20 -12.99
C ALA A 246 -10.20 -4.10 -14.51
N LEU A 247 -10.32 -2.89 -15.07
CA LEU A 247 -10.03 -2.65 -16.49
C LEU A 247 -8.53 -2.84 -16.82
N TRP A 248 -7.62 -2.40 -15.93
CA TRP A 248 -6.18 -2.69 -16.06
C TRP A 248 -5.88 -4.19 -16.04
N MET A 249 -6.49 -4.95 -15.11
CA MET A 249 -6.34 -6.40 -15.06
C MET A 249 -6.78 -7.05 -16.40
N HIS A 250 -7.93 -6.62 -16.93
CA HIS A 250 -8.40 -7.13 -18.22
C HIS A 250 -7.51 -6.69 -19.38
N ALA A 251 -7.11 -5.42 -19.45
CA ALA A 251 -6.20 -4.91 -20.48
C ALA A 251 -4.89 -5.71 -20.50
N PHE A 252 -4.34 -5.99 -19.34
CA PHE A 252 -3.12 -6.80 -19.20
C PHE A 252 -3.34 -8.23 -19.70
N ASN A 253 -4.37 -8.93 -19.22
CA ASN A 253 -4.65 -10.31 -19.60
C ASN A 253 -4.94 -10.45 -21.10
N TYR A 254 -5.70 -9.54 -21.71
CA TYR A 254 -5.99 -9.58 -23.14
C TYR A 254 -4.79 -9.20 -23.99
N THR A 255 -3.97 -8.25 -23.55
CA THR A 255 -2.80 -7.80 -24.32
C THR A 255 -1.73 -8.90 -24.37
N LEU A 256 -1.45 -9.56 -23.21
CA LEU A 256 -0.46 -10.63 -23.10
C LEU A 256 -1.01 -12.02 -23.44
N ILE A 257 -2.30 -12.14 -23.77
CA ILE A 257 -2.96 -13.44 -23.98
C ILE A 257 -2.71 -14.35 -22.76
N ASN A 258 -3.07 -13.86 -21.57
CA ASN A 258 -3.00 -14.61 -20.32
C ASN A 258 -4.37 -15.19 -19.98
N TYR A 259 -4.63 -16.42 -20.41
CA TYR A 259 -5.94 -17.09 -20.27
C TYR A 259 -6.03 -18.06 -19.10
N ASP A 260 -4.92 -18.38 -18.46
CA ASP A 260 -4.94 -19.04 -17.14
C ASP A 260 -5.19 -18.01 -16.03
N SER A 261 -6.35 -17.34 -16.14
CA SER A 261 -6.73 -16.18 -15.35
C SER A 261 -8.24 -16.09 -15.16
N TYR A 262 -8.73 -14.93 -14.70
CA TYR A 262 -10.17 -14.64 -14.63
C TYR A 262 -10.90 -14.91 -15.97
N ILE A 263 -10.29 -14.57 -17.11
CA ILE A 263 -10.92 -14.72 -18.44
C ILE A 263 -11.21 -16.20 -18.74
N GLY A 264 -10.19 -17.05 -18.64
CA GLY A 264 -10.33 -18.47 -19.00
C GLY A 264 -11.10 -19.27 -17.95
N TYR A 265 -10.57 -19.38 -16.75
CA TYR A 265 -11.14 -20.26 -15.74
C TYR A 265 -11.73 -19.55 -14.50
N GLY A 266 -11.77 -18.23 -14.43
CA GLY A 266 -12.23 -17.50 -13.25
C GLY A 266 -11.36 -17.80 -12.02
N GLN A 267 -10.04 -17.72 -12.16
CA GLN A 267 -9.06 -18.01 -11.12
C GLN A 267 -7.81 -17.14 -11.25
N ASN A 268 -6.79 -17.41 -10.43
CA ASN A 268 -5.46 -16.79 -10.51
C ASN A 268 -5.50 -15.27 -10.36
N TYR A 269 -6.24 -14.79 -9.36
CA TYR A 269 -6.22 -13.40 -8.92
C TYR A 269 -6.57 -13.34 -7.43
N TYR A 270 -6.32 -12.18 -6.81
CA TYR A 270 -6.80 -11.88 -5.47
C TYR A 270 -7.75 -10.70 -5.53
N LEU A 271 -8.58 -10.56 -4.50
CA LEU A 271 -9.43 -9.40 -4.25
C LEU A 271 -9.11 -8.83 -2.87
N TYR A 272 -8.68 -7.59 -2.83
CA TYR A 272 -8.47 -6.88 -1.57
C TYR A 272 -9.40 -5.67 -1.49
N LYS A 273 -10.13 -5.54 -0.38
CA LYS A 273 -10.93 -4.35 -0.09
C LYS A 273 -10.01 -3.28 0.49
N GLN A 274 -9.54 -2.38 -0.36
CA GLN A 274 -8.59 -1.34 0.04
C GLN A 274 -9.21 -0.32 1.02
N PRO A 275 -8.41 0.54 1.69
CA PRO A 275 -8.92 1.53 2.64
C PRO A 275 -9.99 2.48 2.08
N SER A 276 -10.03 2.72 0.78
CA SER A 276 -11.10 3.46 0.08
C SER A 276 -12.44 2.73 0.03
N LEU A 277 -12.53 1.51 0.60
CA LEU A 277 -13.69 0.63 0.69
C LEU A 277 -14.10 -0.03 -0.63
N GLU A 278 -13.26 0.01 -1.65
CA GLU A 278 -13.45 -0.66 -2.93
C GLU A 278 -12.62 -1.94 -3.00
N PHE A 279 -13.15 -3.00 -3.58
CA PHE A 279 -12.35 -4.18 -3.93
C PHE A 279 -11.48 -3.88 -5.14
N SER A 280 -10.19 -4.18 -5.01
CA SER A 280 -9.21 -4.15 -6.10
C SER A 280 -8.79 -5.57 -6.45
N PRO A 281 -8.89 -5.98 -7.72
CA PRO A 281 -8.26 -7.22 -8.17
C PRO A 281 -6.73 -7.06 -8.23
N ILE A 282 -6.02 -8.15 -7.91
CA ILE A 282 -4.56 -8.25 -7.94
C ILE A 282 -4.19 -9.47 -8.80
N LEU A 283 -3.32 -9.29 -9.78
CA LEU A 283 -2.84 -10.36 -10.66
C LEU A 283 -2.04 -11.41 -9.88
N TRP A 284 -2.24 -12.69 -10.24
CA TRP A 284 -1.50 -13.81 -9.68
C TRP A 284 -1.25 -14.88 -10.74
N ASP A 285 -0.15 -15.65 -10.57
CA ASP A 285 0.25 -16.80 -11.37
C ASP A 285 0.40 -16.49 -12.88
N MET A 286 1.39 -15.65 -13.21
CA MET A 286 1.62 -15.15 -14.57
C MET A 286 2.49 -16.06 -15.43
N ASN A 287 2.79 -17.29 -14.97
CA ASN A 287 3.70 -18.24 -15.61
C ASN A 287 3.25 -18.70 -17.00
N MET A 288 1.95 -18.62 -17.29
CA MET A 288 1.34 -19.01 -18.56
C MET A 288 0.91 -17.82 -19.45
N SER A 289 1.38 -16.63 -19.15
CA SER A 289 1.18 -15.46 -20.02
C SER A 289 1.90 -15.60 -21.38
N PHE A 290 1.75 -14.62 -22.23
CA PHE A 290 2.25 -14.63 -23.61
C PHE A 290 1.80 -15.88 -24.38
N GLY A 291 0.51 -16.23 -24.22
CA GLY A 291 -0.11 -17.35 -24.92
C GLY A 291 0.37 -18.73 -24.48
N GLY A 292 1.00 -18.83 -23.32
CA GLY A 292 1.43 -20.14 -22.74
C GLY A 292 0.25 -21.07 -22.47
N PHE A 293 -0.93 -20.52 -22.12
CA PHE A 293 -2.17 -21.28 -21.98
C PHE A 293 -3.16 -20.91 -23.09
N ARG A 294 -3.56 -21.89 -23.88
CA ARG A 294 -4.49 -21.73 -25.03
C ARG A 294 -5.35 -22.97 -25.24
N LEU A 295 -5.51 -23.83 -24.23
CA LEU A 295 -6.20 -25.13 -24.34
C LEU A 295 -7.71 -24.98 -24.33
N THR A 296 -8.24 -24.00 -23.62
CA THR A 296 -9.66 -23.68 -23.52
C THR A 296 -9.88 -22.33 -22.83
N ASP A 297 -11.09 -21.79 -22.94
CA ASP A 297 -11.64 -20.77 -22.07
C ASP A 297 -13.14 -21.01 -21.83
N ALA A 298 -13.80 -20.16 -21.08
CA ALA A 298 -15.22 -20.32 -20.76
C ALA A 298 -16.16 -19.83 -21.89
N SER A 299 -15.66 -19.40 -23.04
CA SER A 299 -16.50 -18.93 -24.15
C SER A 299 -16.93 -20.08 -25.06
N GLN A 300 -18.02 -19.88 -25.76
CA GLN A 300 -18.45 -20.81 -26.81
C GLN A 300 -17.45 -20.88 -27.97
N LEU A 301 -16.72 -19.80 -28.23
CA LEU A 301 -15.81 -19.71 -29.36
C LEU A 301 -14.51 -20.48 -29.11
N TYR A 302 -13.96 -20.41 -27.91
CA TYR A 302 -12.66 -20.98 -27.57
C TYR A 302 -12.72 -22.12 -26.55
N PHE A 303 -13.87 -22.72 -26.38
CA PHE A 303 -14.04 -23.85 -25.46
C PHE A 303 -13.09 -25.02 -25.73
N ASN A 304 -12.74 -25.25 -27.01
CA ASN A 304 -11.76 -26.27 -27.44
C ASN A 304 -10.35 -25.67 -27.71
N GLY A 305 -10.07 -24.51 -27.18
CA GLY A 305 -8.81 -23.83 -27.35
C GLY A 305 -8.71 -22.98 -28.62
N PHE A 306 -7.55 -22.38 -28.81
CA PHE A 306 -7.24 -21.52 -29.94
C PHE A 306 -5.75 -21.65 -30.33
N ASN A 307 -5.45 -21.45 -31.60
CA ASN A 307 -4.10 -21.54 -32.11
C ASN A 307 -3.33 -20.21 -31.97
N ILE A 308 -2.04 -20.19 -32.32
CA ILE A 308 -1.18 -19.00 -32.20
C ILE A 308 -1.69 -17.85 -33.08
N SER A 309 -2.12 -18.12 -34.31
CA SER A 309 -2.65 -17.09 -35.21
C SER A 309 -3.92 -16.45 -34.66
N GLN A 310 -4.80 -17.22 -34.03
CA GLN A 310 -5.97 -16.70 -33.34
C GLN A 310 -5.57 -15.86 -32.13
N ALA A 311 -4.56 -16.27 -31.36
CA ALA A 311 -4.03 -15.50 -30.23
C ALA A 311 -3.47 -14.14 -30.69
N GLN A 312 -2.73 -14.12 -31.80
CA GLN A 312 -2.14 -12.90 -32.40
C GLN A 312 -3.19 -11.86 -32.78
N THR A 313 -4.34 -12.32 -33.30
CA THR A 313 -5.40 -11.45 -33.87
C THR A 313 -6.70 -11.51 -33.03
N MET A 314 -6.66 -11.95 -31.80
CA MET A 314 -7.82 -12.03 -30.94
C MET A 314 -8.38 -10.63 -30.65
N ASP A 315 -9.69 -10.47 -30.91
CA ASP A 315 -10.40 -9.24 -30.59
C ASP A 315 -10.36 -8.97 -29.08
N PRO A 316 -9.94 -7.79 -28.61
CA PRO A 316 -9.92 -7.48 -27.18
C PRO A 316 -11.31 -7.50 -26.52
N PHE A 317 -12.40 -7.40 -27.30
CA PHE A 317 -13.78 -7.48 -26.83
C PHE A 317 -14.47 -8.81 -27.18
N VAL A 318 -13.73 -9.83 -27.64
CA VAL A 318 -14.30 -11.08 -28.09
C VAL A 318 -15.26 -11.70 -27.09
N HIS A 319 -14.93 -11.65 -25.80
CA HIS A 319 -15.75 -12.22 -24.74
C HIS A 319 -16.94 -11.35 -24.34
N TYR A 320 -16.96 -10.08 -24.69
CA TYR A 320 -18.14 -9.23 -24.56
C TYR A 320 -19.17 -9.53 -25.66
N TYR A 321 -18.67 -9.80 -26.90
CA TYR A 321 -19.54 -10.11 -28.03
C TYR A 321 -19.94 -11.60 -28.13
N THR A 322 -19.12 -12.49 -27.54
CA THR A 322 -19.35 -13.94 -27.61
C THR A 322 -19.79 -14.45 -26.22
N PRO A 323 -20.97 -15.10 -26.12
CA PRO A 323 -21.46 -15.60 -24.84
C PRO A 323 -20.47 -16.56 -24.18
N PHE A 324 -20.31 -16.42 -22.87
CA PHE A 324 -19.63 -17.41 -22.05
C PHE A 324 -20.52 -18.64 -21.82
N ILE A 325 -19.89 -19.81 -21.67
CA ILE A 325 -20.55 -21.03 -21.15
C ILE A 325 -20.71 -20.90 -19.64
N SER A 326 -19.71 -20.30 -18.99
CA SER A 326 -19.74 -19.90 -17.58
C SER A 326 -19.61 -18.38 -17.47
N PRO A 327 -20.47 -17.68 -16.70
CA PRO A 327 -20.51 -16.22 -16.65
C PRO A 327 -19.15 -15.59 -16.25
N ARG A 328 -18.89 -14.40 -16.81
CA ARG A 328 -17.74 -13.54 -16.46
C ARG A 328 -18.23 -12.11 -16.20
N PRO A 329 -18.90 -11.86 -15.06
CA PRO A 329 -19.56 -10.58 -14.79
C PRO A 329 -18.66 -9.36 -14.88
N LEU A 330 -17.36 -9.45 -14.52
CA LEU A 330 -16.43 -8.33 -14.68
C LEU A 330 -16.23 -7.92 -16.16
N ILE A 331 -16.45 -8.83 -17.11
CA ILE A 331 -16.40 -8.53 -18.54
C ILE A 331 -17.79 -8.12 -19.02
N GLU A 332 -18.78 -8.96 -18.77
CA GLU A 332 -20.14 -8.79 -19.29
C GLU A 332 -20.81 -7.51 -18.78
N LYS A 333 -20.60 -7.15 -17.51
CA LYS A 333 -21.24 -5.99 -16.88
C LYS A 333 -20.43 -4.70 -17.06
N LEU A 334 -19.10 -4.74 -16.89
CA LEU A 334 -18.29 -3.54 -17.00
C LEU A 334 -18.25 -3.01 -18.44
N PHE A 335 -18.23 -3.89 -19.45
CA PHE A 335 -18.20 -3.46 -20.85
C PHE A 335 -19.57 -3.04 -21.42
N GLN A 336 -20.66 -3.07 -20.64
CA GLN A 336 -21.90 -2.39 -21.02
C GLN A 336 -21.72 -0.87 -21.08
N SER A 337 -20.78 -0.30 -20.34
CA SER A 337 -20.43 1.11 -20.43
C SER A 337 -19.45 1.36 -21.60
N THR A 338 -19.85 2.21 -22.53
CA THR A 338 -18.96 2.65 -23.65
C THR A 338 -17.73 3.41 -23.14
N ARG A 339 -17.86 4.16 -22.05
CA ARG A 339 -16.73 4.80 -21.37
C ARG A 339 -15.72 3.74 -20.87
N ASN A 340 -16.18 2.69 -20.20
CA ASN A 340 -15.30 1.61 -19.76
C ASN A 340 -14.61 0.90 -20.92
N GLN A 341 -15.28 0.73 -22.06
CA GLN A 341 -14.66 0.18 -23.28
C GLN A 341 -13.52 1.08 -23.78
N LYS A 342 -13.74 2.41 -23.82
CA LYS A 342 -12.70 3.37 -24.23
C LYS A 342 -11.55 3.46 -23.23
N MET A 343 -11.84 3.42 -21.92
CA MET A 343 -10.82 3.34 -20.84
C MET A 343 -9.97 2.07 -20.98
N PHE A 344 -10.62 0.92 -21.19
CA PHE A 344 -9.94 -0.36 -21.42
C PHE A 344 -9.01 -0.32 -22.66
N MET A 345 -9.47 0.27 -23.77
CA MET A 345 -8.64 0.45 -24.97
C MET A 345 -7.49 1.44 -24.73
N ALA A 346 -7.69 2.47 -23.92
CA ALA A 346 -6.62 3.37 -23.50
C ALA A 346 -5.53 2.62 -22.71
N HIS A 347 -5.92 1.76 -21.78
CA HIS A 347 -4.98 0.91 -21.04
C HIS A 347 -4.23 -0.07 -21.94
N ILE A 348 -4.91 -0.73 -22.90
CA ILE A 348 -4.26 -1.58 -23.91
C ILE A 348 -3.23 -0.76 -24.71
N ARG A 349 -3.60 0.43 -25.16
CA ARG A 349 -2.69 1.32 -25.91
C ARG A 349 -1.43 1.63 -25.10
N THR A 350 -1.58 2.05 -23.84
CA THR A 350 -0.45 2.36 -22.97
C THR A 350 0.48 1.15 -22.79
N ILE A 351 -0.06 -0.06 -22.55
CA ILE A 351 0.76 -1.28 -22.43
C ILE A 351 1.51 -1.55 -23.76
N VAL A 352 0.84 -1.44 -24.90
CA VAL A 352 1.39 -1.75 -26.22
C VAL A 352 2.47 -0.75 -26.63
N GLU A 353 2.22 0.54 -26.45
CA GLU A 353 3.17 1.60 -26.81
C GLU A 353 4.41 1.58 -25.94
N GLU A 354 4.23 1.41 -24.61
CA GLU A 354 5.34 1.49 -23.67
C GLU A 354 6.22 0.24 -23.62
N ASN A 355 5.72 -0.93 -24.06
CA ASN A 355 6.49 -2.17 -23.94
C ASN A 355 6.70 -2.88 -25.28
N PHE A 356 5.72 -2.87 -26.17
CA PHE A 356 5.72 -3.76 -27.33
C PHE A 356 6.19 -3.05 -28.61
N LEU A 357 5.61 -1.90 -28.95
CA LEU A 357 6.00 -1.17 -30.18
C LEU A 357 7.43 -0.63 -30.12
N ASN A 358 7.89 -0.27 -28.92
CA ASN A 358 9.28 0.18 -28.68
C ASN A 358 10.27 -0.97 -28.42
N GLN A 359 9.81 -2.25 -28.42
CA GLN A 359 10.62 -3.45 -28.20
C GLN A 359 11.27 -3.55 -26.80
N ASP A 360 10.75 -2.83 -25.78
CA ASP A 360 11.26 -2.87 -24.40
C ASP A 360 11.12 -4.29 -23.81
N TYR A 361 9.97 -4.94 -24.04
CA TYR A 361 9.73 -6.33 -23.60
C TYR A 361 10.79 -7.31 -24.13
N TYR A 362 11.21 -7.13 -25.40
CA TYR A 362 12.18 -8.03 -26.04
C TYR A 362 13.58 -7.83 -25.46
N SER A 363 13.99 -6.57 -25.32
CA SER A 363 15.27 -6.21 -24.70
C SER A 363 15.36 -6.73 -23.27
N THR A 364 14.29 -6.58 -22.49
CA THR A 364 14.20 -7.09 -21.12
C THR A 364 14.24 -8.63 -21.09
N ALA A 365 13.44 -9.30 -21.92
CA ALA A 365 13.43 -10.76 -22.00
C ALA A 365 14.80 -11.34 -22.38
N GLN A 366 15.48 -10.71 -23.35
CA GLN A 366 16.83 -11.10 -23.76
C GLN A 366 17.86 -10.90 -22.64
N TYR A 367 17.77 -9.77 -21.92
CA TYR A 367 18.61 -9.52 -20.76
C TYR A 367 18.41 -10.58 -19.68
N LEU A 368 17.15 -10.92 -19.35
CA LEU A 368 16.81 -11.96 -18.37
C LEU A 368 17.34 -13.31 -18.81
N GLN A 369 17.16 -13.72 -20.08
CA GLN A 369 17.72 -14.99 -20.57
C GLN A 369 19.24 -15.04 -20.48
N ASN A 370 19.92 -13.95 -20.83
CA ASN A 370 21.38 -13.88 -20.71
C ASN A 370 21.86 -14.02 -19.26
N MET A 371 21.12 -13.42 -18.31
CA MET A 371 21.46 -13.49 -16.88
C MET A 371 21.36 -14.92 -16.34
N ILE A 372 20.36 -15.70 -16.76
CA ILE A 372 20.12 -17.06 -16.27
C ILE A 372 20.75 -18.16 -17.13
N ASP A 373 21.42 -17.82 -18.23
CA ASP A 373 21.92 -18.76 -19.24
C ASP A 373 22.73 -19.93 -18.63
N ALA A 374 23.76 -19.62 -17.85
CA ALA A 374 24.58 -20.62 -17.18
C ALA A 374 23.78 -21.50 -16.19
N SER A 375 22.80 -20.91 -15.50
CA SER A 375 21.93 -21.65 -14.57
C SER A 375 21.03 -22.64 -15.30
N VAL A 376 20.45 -22.25 -16.43
CA VAL A 376 19.64 -23.14 -17.28
C VAL A 376 20.49 -24.27 -17.89
N GLN A 377 21.73 -23.98 -18.31
CA GLN A 377 22.64 -25.02 -18.76
C GLN A 377 22.90 -26.08 -17.69
N ASN A 378 23.16 -25.64 -16.46
CA ASN A 378 23.50 -26.48 -15.32
C ASN A 378 22.28 -27.17 -14.66
N ASP A 379 21.06 -26.73 -14.94
CA ASP A 379 19.84 -27.35 -14.41
C ASP A 379 19.57 -28.68 -15.08
N THR A 380 19.94 -29.77 -14.42
CA THR A 380 19.72 -31.13 -14.92
C THR A 380 18.27 -31.61 -14.79
N ASN A 381 17.45 -30.90 -14.01
CA ASN A 381 16.04 -31.22 -13.75
C ASN A 381 15.07 -30.35 -14.56
N LYS A 382 15.57 -29.51 -15.49
CA LYS A 382 14.71 -28.67 -16.35
C LYS A 382 13.80 -29.51 -17.23
N PHE A 383 12.61 -29.01 -17.49
CA PHE A 383 11.59 -29.71 -18.30
C PHE A 383 11.83 -29.62 -19.81
N TYR A 384 12.65 -28.66 -20.25
CA TYR A 384 12.91 -28.36 -21.66
C TYR A 384 14.41 -28.43 -21.94
N SER A 385 14.75 -28.71 -23.18
CA SER A 385 16.15 -28.67 -23.58
C SER A 385 16.71 -27.25 -23.53
N TYR A 386 18.02 -27.11 -23.48
CA TYR A 386 18.68 -25.82 -23.58
C TYR A 386 18.37 -25.12 -24.93
N ASN A 387 18.20 -25.92 -26.00
CA ASN A 387 17.78 -25.40 -27.30
C ASN A 387 16.33 -24.84 -27.29
N ASP A 388 15.41 -25.46 -26.54
CA ASP A 388 14.06 -24.92 -26.36
C ASP A 388 14.09 -23.60 -25.61
N PHE A 389 14.92 -23.48 -24.58
CA PHE A 389 15.14 -22.25 -23.83
C PHE A 389 15.60 -21.09 -24.74
N THR A 390 16.65 -21.32 -25.51
CA THR A 390 17.19 -20.30 -26.41
C THR A 390 16.25 -19.94 -27.57
N ASN A 391 15.45 -20.93 -28.06
CA ASN A 391 14.52 -20.72 -29.14
C ASN A 391 13.21 -20.04 -28.74
N ASN A 392 12.70 -20.31 -27.53
CA ASN A 392 11.32 -19.89 -27.18
C ASN A 392 11.14 -18.40 -26.90
N LEU A 393 12.21 -17.62 -26.96
CA LEU A 393 12.07 -16.18 -27.05
C LEU A 393 11.46 -15.77 -28.42
N ASN A 394 11.86 -16.44 -29.49
CA ASN A 394 11.51 -16.03 -30.87
C ASN A 394 10.59 -17.03 -31.58
N ASN A 395 10.62 -18.29 -31.23
CA ASN A 395 9.94 -19.36 -31.95
C ASN A 395 9.14 -20.26 -31.02
N GLN A 396 8.10 -20.84 -31.56
CA GLN A 396 7.29 -21.81 -30.85
C GLN A 396 8.09 -23.06 -30.44
N VAL A 397 7.72 -23.64 -29.30
CA VAL A 397 8.26 -24.90 -28.79
C VAL A 397 7.13 -25.87 -28.47
N SER A 398 7.29 -27.14 -28.82
CA SER A 398 6.30 -28.17 -28.50
C SER A 398 6.37 -28.56 -27.04
N LEU A 399 5.24 -28.49 -26.35
CA LEU A 399 5.01 -29.05 -25.02
C LEU A 399 4.40 -30.45 -25.15
N THR A 400 4.24 -31.17 -24.05
CA THR A 400 3.65 -32.54 -24.07
C THR A 400 2.21 -32.53 -24.63
N ALA A 401 1.40 -31.52 -24.33
CA ALA A 401 -0.02 -31.45 -24.71
C ALA A 401 -0.36 -30.28 -25.64
N SER A 402 0.57 -29.36 -25.89
CA SER A 402 0.30 -28.13 -26.66
C SER A 402 1.57 -27.60 -27.33
N ILE A 403 1.45 -26.47 -28.01
CA ILE A 403 2.58 -25.70 -28.54
C ILE A 403 2.66 -24.40 -27.79
N CYS A 404 3.80 -24.06 -27.20
CA CYS A 404 4.06 -22.78 -26.58
C CYS A 404 4.61 -21.81 -27.62
N PRO A 405 3.99 -20.64 -27.90
CA PRO A 405 4.50 -19.69 -28.87
C PRO A 405 5.83 -19.09 -28.43
N GLY A 406 6.62 -18.61 -29.36
CA GLY A 406 7.70 -17.68 -29.05
C GLY A 406 7.13 -16.38 -28.49
N ILE A 407 7.84 -15.76 -27.55
CA ILE A 407 7.36 -14.50 -26.96
C ILE A 407 7.24 -13.43 -28.04
N SER A 408 8.29 -13.20 -28.84
CA SER A 408 8.25 -12.22 -29.92
C SER A 408 7.33 -12.64 -31.05
N GLU A 409 7.25 -13.95 -31.39
CA GLU A 409 6.30 -14.47 -32.37
C GLU A 409 4.86 -14.05 -32.06
N LEU A 410 4.47 -14.10 -30.79
CA LEU A 410 3.15 -13.66 -30.35
C LEU A 410 3.05 -12.13 -30.28
N VAL A 411 3.98 -11.49 -29.55
CA VAL A 411 3.88 -10.10 -29.15
C VAL A 411 3.94 -9.14 -30.34
N ASP A 412 4.87 -9.35 -31.28
CA ASP A 412 5.03 -8.44 -32.44
C ASP A 412 3.77 -8.45 -33.30
N ALA A 413 3.23 -9.63 -33.61
CA ALA A 413 1.99 -9.75 -34.36
C ALA A 413 0.79 -9.20 -33.61
N ARG A 414 0.72 -9.42 -32.28
CA ARG A 414 -0.32 -8.90 -31.39
C ARG A 414 -0.28 -7.37 -31.32
N ALA A 415 0.89 -6.78 -31.12
CA ALA A 415 1.08 -5.33 -31.09
C ALA A 415 0.65 -4.69 -32.42
N ASN A 416 1.04 -5.29 -33.55
CA ASN A 416 0.59 -4.83 -34.87
C ASN A 416 -0.92 -4.92 -35.05
N TYR A 417 -1.56 -5.99 -34.58
CA TYR A 417 -3.02 -6.13 -34.60
C TYR A 417 -3.72 -5.07 -33.75
N LEU A 418 -3.28 -4.91 -32.49
CA LEU A 418 -3.90 -3.97 -31.55
C LEU A 418 -3.69 -2.52 -31.95
N SER A 419 -2.51 -2.14 -32.49
CA SER A 419 -2.24 -0.76 -32.94
C SER A 419 -3.08 -0.35 -34.16
N ASN A 420 -3.68 -1.31 -34.89
CA ASN A 420 -4.62 -1.07 -35.96
C ASN A 420 -6.09 -1.29 -35.56
N TYR A 421 -6.35 -1.62 -34.26
CA TYR A 421 -7.69 -1.85 -33.81
C TYR A 421 -8.48 -0.54 -33.63
N SER A 422 -9.78 -0.59 -33.84
CA SER A 422 -10.67 0.57 -33.64
C SER A 422 -10.59 1.09 -32.19
N GLY A 423 -10.43 2.40 -32.00
CA GLY A 423 -10.26 3.03 -30.70
C GLY A 423 -8.83 3.05 -30.15
N PHE A 424 -7.87 2.39 -30.82
CA PHE A 424 -6.47 2.51 -30.44
C PHE A 424 -5.89 3.87 -30.85
N ASN A 425 -6.19 4.34 -32.05
CA ASN A 425 -5.72 5.61 -32.58
C ASN A 425 -6.80 6.70 -32.48
N GLY A 426 -6.38 7.96 -32.60
CA GLY A 426 -7.29 9.11 -32.67
C GLY A 426 -7.81 9.56 -31.31
N ALA A 427 -7.14 9.19 -30.21
CA ALA A 427 -7.45 9.71 -28.88
C ALA A 427 -7.25 11.23 -28.82
N PRO A 428 -7.96 11.93 -27.91
CA PRO A 428 -7.66 13.32 -27.58
C PRO A 428 -6.22 13.50 -27.14
N ILE A 429 -5.73 14.73 -27.20
CA ILE A 429 -4.40 15.10 -26.69
C ILE A 429 -4.61 15.96 -25.45
N VAL A 430 -4.09 15.52 -24.30
CA VAL A 430 -4.09 16.28 -23.04
C VAL A 430 -2.68 16.84 -22.84
N SER A 431 -2.57 18.14 -22.59
CA SER A 431 -1.31 18.83 -22.35
C SER A 431 -1.48 19.97 -21.35
N ASN A 432 -0.38 20.57 -20.93
CA ASN A 432 -0.36 21.75 -20.07
C ASN A 432 -1.28 21.62 -18.82
N VAL A 433 -1.25 20.47 -18.16
CA VAL A 433 -2.00 20.25 -16.92
C VAL A 433 -1.47 21.20 -15.87
N ASN A 434 -2.27 22.19 -15.49
CA ASN A 434 -1.85 23.33 -14.69
C ASN A 434 -2.80 23.57 -13.50
N PRO A 435 -2.46 23.09 -12.32
CA PRO A 435 -3.23 23.37 -11.11
C PRO A 435 -2.96 24.81 -10.63
N GLN A 436 -3.98 25.48 -10.11
CA GLN A 436 -3.76 26.69 -9.34
C GLN A 436 -2.94 26.42 -8.07
N SER A 437 -2.45 27.48 -7.42
CA SER A 437 -1.81 27.34 -6.11
C SER A 437 -2.85 26.89 -5.07
N LEU A 438 -2.58 25.74 -4.45
CA LEU A 438 -3.45 25.16 -3.42
C LEU A 438 -3.36 25.97 -2.13
N VAL A 439 -4.51 26.38 -1.60
CA VAL A 439 -4.65 27.00 -0.28
C VAL A 439 -5.61 26.16 0.56
N PHE A 440 -5.17 25.72 1.71
CA PHE A 440 -5.94 24.85 2.62
C PHE A 440 -7.32 25.43 2.91
N GLY A 441 -8.37 24.63 2.66
CA GLY A 441 -9.76 24.97 2.90
C GLY A 441 -10.42 25.88 1.85
N ASN A 442 -9.71 26.29 0.80
CA ASN A 442 -10.26 27.10 -0.26
C ASN A 442 -10.65 26.27 -1.49
N ASP A 443 -11.46 26.86 -2.33
CA ASP A 443 -11.74 26.32 -3.65
C ASP A 443 -10.49 26.39 -4.53
N PHE A 444 -10.37 25.40 -5.43
CA PHE A 444 -9.14 25.16 -6.19
C PHE A 444 -9.49 24.71 -7.60
N TYR A 445 -8.89 25.36 -8.62
CA TYR A 445 -9.09 24.99 -10.01
C TYR A 445 -7.92 24.18 -10.56
N ILE A 446 -8.26 23.17 -11.39
CA ILE A 446 -7.31 22.41 -12.22
C ILE A 446 -7.72 22.64 -13.67
N ASN A 447 -6.73 23.05 -14.49
CA ASN A 447 -6.93 23.31 -15.90
C ASN A 447 -6.01 22.42 -16.73
N ALA A 448 -6.41 22.12 -17.96
CA ALA A 448 -5.60 21.44 -18.94
C ALA A 448 -6.00 21.86 -20.36
N ASP A 449 -5.04 21.89 -21.27
CA ASP A 449 -5.34 22.01 -22.68
C ASP A 449 -5.70 20.63 -23.25
N VAL A 450 -6.89 20.52 -23.87
CA VAL A 450 -7.37 19.27 -24.42
C VAL A 450 -7.85 19.46 -25.86
N LEU A 451 -7.22 18.76 -26.79
CA LEU A 451 -7.56 18.83 -28.20
C LEU A 451 -8.27 17.57 -28.68
N GLY A 452 -9.40 17.75 -29.38
CA GLY A 452 -10.11 16.65 -30.03
C GLY A 452 -10.98 15.81 -29.11
N SER A 453 -11.39 16.33 -27.95
CA SER A 453 -12.30 15.69 -27.00
C SER A 453 -13.75 16.11 -27.20
N THR A 454 -14.67 15.24 -26.81
CA THR A 454 -16.09 15.52 -26.63
C THR A 454 -16.48 15.55 -25.18
N ASP A 455 -15.71 14.89 -24.31
CA ASP A 455 -15.91 14.85 -22.86
C ASP A 455 -14.55 14.83 -22.14
N VAL A 456 -14.42 15.62 -21.07
CA VAL A 456 -13.22 15.71 -20.25
C VAL A 456 -13.62 15.64 -18.77
N VAL A 457 -13.00 14.72 -18.05
CA VAL A 457 -13.33 14.43 -16.64
C VAL A 457 -12.06 14.51 -15.81
N LEU A 458 -12.12 15.25 -14.72
CA LEU A 458 -11.11 15.25 -13.67
C LEU A 458 -11.50 14.23 -12.59
N TYR A 459 -10.60 13.34 -12.28
CA TYR A 459 -10.68 12.44 -11.13
C TYR A 459 -9.76 12.98 -10.05
N PHE A 460 -10.26 13.12 -8.82
CA PHE A 460 -9.49 13.65 -7.71
C PHE A 460 -9.81 12.96 -6.38
N ARG A 461 -8.84 12.96 -5.46
CA ARG A 461 -8.99 12.54 -4.06
C ARG A 461 -8.10 13.38 -3.16
N PHE A 462 -8.39 13.39 -1.87
CA PHE A 462 -7.57 14.12 -0.90
C PHE A 462 -6.49 13.26 -0.21
N GLY A 463 -6.53 11.94 -0.40
CA GLY A 463 -5.52 10.99 0.12
C GLY A 463 -5.79 9.57 -0.35
N GLU A 464 -4.83 8.67 -0.15
CA GLU A 464 -4.84 7.31 -0.69
C GLU A 464 -5.94 6.41 -0.12
N ASN A 465 -6.40 6.67 1.11
CA ASN A 465 -7.53 5.96 1.71
C ASN A 465 -8.91 6.44 1.22
N MET A 466 -8.94 7.33 0.22
CA MET A 466 -10.17 7.78 -0.44
C MET A 466 -10.21 7.29 -1.88
N ARG A 467 -11.41 6.97 -2.37
CA ARG A 467 -11.61 6.76 -3.80
C ARG A 467 -11.48 8.06 -4.57
N PHE A 468 -11.08 7.97 -5.83
CA PHE A 468 -11.18 9.08 -6.76
C PHE A 468 -12.66 9.43 -7.01
N LYS A 469 -12.98 10.71 -6.88
CA LYS A 469 -14.27 11.30 -7.28
C LYS A 469 -14.10 11.91 -8.65
N GLU A 470 -15.15 11.90 -9.44
CA GLU A 470 -15.16 12.53 -10.75
C GLU A 470 -15.86 13.91 -10.71
N VAL A 471 -15.37 14.84 -11.53
CA VAL A 471 -15.99 16.12 -11.84
C VAL A 471 -15.71 16.45 -13.30
N ASN A 472 -16.74 16.93 -14.02
CA ASN A 472 -16.55 17.33 -15.40
C ASN A 472 -15.68 18.59 -15.51
N MET A 473 -14.81 18.62 -16.51
CA MET A 473 -14.07 19.82 -16.89
C MET A 473 -14.79 20.51 -18.05
N PHE A 474 -14.80 21.83 -18.03
CA PHE A 474 -15.51 22.65 -19.00
C PHE A 474 -14.56 23.63 -19.71
N ASP A 475 -14.87 23.93 -20.99
CA ASP A 475 -14.25 24.98 -21.79
C ASP A 475 -15.32 26.02 -22.11
N ASP A 476 -15.77 26.73 -21.07
CA ASP A 476 -16.93 27.65 -21.14
C ASP A 476 -16.61 29.09 -20.70
N GLY A 477 -15.37 29.38 -20.33
CA GLY A 477 -14.90 30.67 -19.83
C GLY A 477 -15.29 31.00 -18.38
N ASN A 478 -15.86 30.03 -17.65
CA ASN A 478 -16.31 30.20 -16.26
C ASN A 478 -15.56 29.39 -15.22
N HIS A 479 -14.79 28.37 -15.66
CA HIS A 479 -14.09 27.43 -14.80
C HIS A 479 -12.57 27.73 -14.70
N ASN A 480 -12.20 29.03 -14.77
CA ASN A 480 -10.82 29.48 -14.82
C ASN A 480 -10.05 28.90 -16.05
N ASP A 481 -10.78 28.69 -17.12
CA ASP A 481 -10.42 27.98 -18.35
C ASP A 481 -10.12 28.91 -19.54
N GLY A 482 -10.03 30.25 -19.30
CA GLY A 482 -9.72 31.21 -20.35
C GLY A 482 -10.97 31.72 -21.08
N LEU A 483 -11.00 31.60 -22.39
CA LEU A 483 -12.14 31.99 -23.23
C LEU A 483 -12.95 30.72 -23.64
N PRO A 484 -14.27 30.85 -23.79
CA PRO A 484 -15.09 29.73 -24.24
C PRO A 484 -14.58 29.14 -25.57
N ASN A 485 -14.43 27.84 -25.64
CA ASN A 485 -13.98 27.05 -26.80
C ASN A 485 -12.57 27.40 -27.28
N ASP A 486 -11.66 27.73 -26.37
CA ASP A 486 -10.24 27.97 -26.69
C ASP A 486 -9.37 26.72 -26.53
N GLY A 487 -9.96 25.60 -26.08
CA GLY A 487 -9.31 24.30 -25.90
C GLY A 487 -8.73 24.08 -24.50
N THR A 488 -8.84 25.09 -23.60
CA THR A 488 -8.47 24.96 -22.20
C THR A 488 -9.70 24.53 -21.42
N PHE A 489 -9.61 23.42 -20.73
CA PHE A 489 -10.68 22.89 -19.86
C PHE A 489 -10.34 23.12 -18.41
N GLY A 490 -11.35 23.49 -17.60
CA GLY A 490 -11.21 23.73 -16.18
C GLY A 490 -12.24 23.00 -15.33
N ALA A 491 -11.86 22.62 -14.10
CA ALA A 491 -12.75 22.08 -13.10
C ALA A 491 -12.47 22.68 -11.72
N LEU A 492 -13.55 22.90 -10.95
CA LEU A 492 -13.50 23.40 -9.59
C LEU A 492 -13.56 22.26 -8.59
N ILE A 493 -12.60 22.21 -7.68
CA ILE A 493 -12.63 21.37 -6.48
C ILE A 493 -12.90 22.27 -5.27
N THR A 494 -13.92 21.98 -4.51
CA THR A 494 -14.35 22.81 -3.38
C THR A 494 -13.83 22.30 -2.04
N ASN A 495 -13.58 23.22 -1.10
CA ASN A 495 -13.14 22.94 0.28
C ASN A 495 -11.94 21.97 0.32
N THR A 496 -10.87 22.36 -0.36
CA THR A 496 -9.72 21.48 -0.54
C THR A 496 -8.97 21.20 0.75
N ALA A 497 -8.56 19.92 0.91
CA ALA A 497 -7.58 19.55 1.92
C ALA A 497 -6.21 20.19 1.62
N ASN A 498 -5.23 19.91 2.47
CA ASN A 498 -3.83 20.33 2.26
C ASN A 498 -3.10 19.50 1.16
N SER A 499 -3.71 18.44 0.64
CA SER A 499 -3.19 17.63 -0.47
C SER A 499 -4.33 17.19 -1.38
N VAL A 500 -4.05 17.18 -2.69
CA VAL A 500 -4.97 16.70 -3.73
C VAL A 500 -4.19 15.85 -4.71
N ASP A 501 -4.58 14.57 -4.85
CA ASP A 501 -4.16 13.70 -5.92
C ASP A 501 -5.20 13.73 -7.03
N TYR A 502 -4.78 13.80 -8.30
CA TYR A 502 -5.71 13.91 -9.41
C TYR A 502 -5.12 13.38 -10.71
N TYR A 503 -6.02 12.98 -11.62
CA TYR A 503 -5.70 12.68 -13.01
C TYR A 503 -6.87 13.11 -13.91
N ILE A 504 -6.60 13.23 -15.20
CA ILE A 504 -7.58 13.63 -16.19
C ILE A 504 -7.85 12.46 -17.14
N TYR A 505 -9.10 12.26 -17.47
CA TYR A 505 -9.54 11.37 -18.56
C TYR A 505 -10.27 12.21 -19.60
N ALA A 506 -9.87 12.09 -20.86
CA ALA A 506 -10.52 12.74 -21.98
C ALA A 506 -10.91 11.70 -23.04
N GLU A 507 -12.10 11.86 -23.61
CA GLU A 507 -12.58 10.98 -24.67
C GLU A 507 -13.25 11.75 -25.81
N ASN A 508 -13.28 11.10 -26.97
CA ASN A 508 -14.12 11.48 -28.10
C ASN A 508 -15.05 10.30 -28.49
N ASP A 509 -15.70 10.36 -29.63
CA ASP A 509 -16.65 9.33 -30.04
C ASP A 509 -16.01 7.93 -30.12
N SER A 510 -14.73 7.82 -30.45
CA SER A 510 -14.06 6.55 -30.74
C SER A 510 -13.03 6.10 -29.73
N SER A 511 -12.39 7.02 -28.99
CA SER A 511 -11.20 6.71 -28.20
C SER A 511 -11.12 7.57 -26.95
N GLY A 512 -10.41 7.06 -25.91
CA GLY A 512 -10.11 7.79 -24.70
C GLY A 512 -8.62 7.85 -24.39
N ILE A 513 -8.21 8.74 -23.50
CA ILE A 513 -6.83 8.87 -23.00
C ILE A 513 -6.83 9.31 -21.54
N PHE A 514 -5.83 8.86 -20.78
CA PHE A 514 -5.55 9.34 -19.44
C PHE A 514 -4.35 10.30 -19.43
N SER A 515 -4.32 11.20 -18.45
CA SER A 515 -3.17 12.04 -18.15
C SER A 515 -2.97 12.09 -16.63
N PRO A 516 -1.91 11.48 -16.05
CA PRO A 516 -0.89 10.67 -16.74
C PRO A 516 -1.47 9.39 -17.34
N GLU A 517 -0.81 8.82 -18.35
CA GLU A 517 -1.33 7.67 -19.12
C GLU A 517 -1.53 6.41 -18.29
N ARG A 518 -0.75 6.25 -17.20
CA ARG A 518 -0.84 5.12 -16.26
C ARG A 518 -1.79 5.36 -15.09
N ALA A 519 -2.73 6.32 -15.24
CA ALA A 519 -3.74 6.55 -14.20
C ALA A 519 -4.67 5.31 -14.07
N ALA A 520 -5.26 5.07 -12.89
CA ALA A 520 -5.06 5.77 -11.60
C ALA A 520 -3.87 5.23 -10.78
N HIS A 521 -2.98 4.43 -11.39
CA HIS A 521 -1.76 3.95 -10.73
C HIS A 521 -0.77 5.10 -10.53
N GLU A 522 -0.59 5.92 -11.56
CA GLU A 522 0.11 7.19 -11.49
C GLU A 522 -0.91 8.34 -11.52
N PHE A 523 -0.60 9.40 -10.81
CA PHE A 523 -1.45 10.59 -10.70
C PHE A 523 -0.60 11.83 -10.42
N TYR A 524 -1.14 13.00 -10.71
CA TYR A 524 -0.57 14.25 -10.27
C TYR A 524 -0.90 14.48 -8.80
N SER A 525 0.01 15.12 -8.07
CA SER A 525 -0.20 15.47 -6.67
C SER A 525 0.25 16.89 -6.39
N ILE A 526 -0.58 17.64 -5.68
CA ILE A 526 -0.25 18.96 -5.18
C ILE A 526 -0.56 19.02 -3.70
N SER A 527 0.29 19.74 -2.93
CA SER A 527 0.10 19.89 -1.48
C SER A 527 0.47 21.28 -1.00
N THR A 528 -0.13 21.69 0.12
CA THR A 528 0.19 22.91 0.86
C THR A 528 0.32 22.60 2.35
N ASN A 529 0.90 23.51 3.12
CA ASN A 529 1.03 23.35 4.57
C ASN A 529 -0.31 23.46 5.28
N ILE A 530 -0.43 22.72 6.38
CA ILE A 530 -1.53 22.86 7.33
C ILE A 530 -1.20 24.04 8.25
N PRO A 531 -2.12 25.01 8.40
CA PRO A 531 -1.95 26.10 9.37
C PRO A 531 -1.95 25.58 10.81
N GLN A 532 -1.34 26.34 11.72
CA GLN A 532 -1.33 26.04 13.15
C GLN A 532 -2.74 25.81 13.71
N SER A 533 -2.84 24.91 14.69
CA SER A 533 -4.07 24.57 15.44
C SER A 533 -5.22 24.02 14.57
N LYS A 534 -4.95 23.57 13.33
CA LYS A 534 -5.96 22.90 12.49
C LYS A 534 -5.97 21.37 12.71
N LEU A 535 -4.81 20.79 12.93
CA LEU A 535 -4.64 19.44 13.47
C LEU A 535 -3.98 19.58 14.83
N VAL A 536 -4.57 19.05 15.87
CA VAL A 536 -4.09 19.25 17.23
C VAL A 536 -3.90 17.92 17.96
N ILE A 537 -2.94 17.91 18.88
CA ILE A 537 -2.81 16.87 19.90
C ILE A 537 -3.97 17.08 20.85
N ASN A 538 -4.88 16.11 20.98
CA ASN A 538 -6.13 16.26 21.71
C ASN A 538 -6.11 15.54 23.05
N GLU A 539 -5.61 14.31 23.10
CA GLU A 539 -5.48 13.52 24.31
C GLU A 539 -4.25 12.61 24.23
N VAL A 540 -3.60 12.36 25.35
CA VAL A 540 -2.38 11.54 25.43
C VAL A 540 -2.45 10.64 26.68
N MET A 541 -2.08 9.38 26.51
CA MET A 541 -1.91 8.43 27.60
C MET A 541 -0.54 7.78 27.52
N SER A 542 0.35 8.14 28.44
CA SER A 542 1.74 7.63 28.50
C SER A 542 1.92 6.53 29.58
N ASN A 543 0.85 5.98 30.10
CA ASN A 543 0.90 4.90 31.08
C ASN A 543 -0.39 4.07 31.04
N ASN A 544 -0.67 3.46 29.91
CA ASN A 544 -1.83 2.60 29.69
C ASN A 544 -1.57 1.20 30.25
N LYS A 545 -2.32 0.81 31.28
CA LYS A 545 -2.20 -0.51 31.92
C LYS A 545 -3.41 -1.40 31.69
N SER A 546 -4.61 -0.79 31.55
CA SER A 546 -5.85 -1.56 31.51
C SER A 546 -7.01 -0.86 30.79
N THR A 547 -6.81 0.29 30.14
CA THR A 547 -7.91 1.08 29.59
C THR A 547 -8.32 0.60 28.19
N VAL A 548 -7.40 0.60 27.23
CA VAL A 548 -7.68 0.20 25.86
C VAL A 548 -6.48 -0.53 25.27
N THR A 549 -6.73 -1.58 24.51
CA THR A 549 -5.69 -2.34 23.81
C THR A 549 -5.59 -1.90 22.35
N ASP A 550 -4.41 -2.07 21.78
CA ASP A 550 -4.19 -2.01 20.34
C ASP A 550 -4.85 -3.21 19.61
N ASN A 551 -4.67 -3.29 18.30
CA ASN A 551 -5.18 -4.39 17.47
C ASN A 551 -4.50 -5.74 17.74
N SER A 552 -3.37 -5.75 18.46
CA SER A 552 -2.63 -6.95 18.88
C SER A 552 -2.97 -7.39 20.30
N GLY A 553 -3.90 -6.67 20.96
CA GLY A 553 -4.34 -6.95 22.33
C GLY A 553 -3.39 -6.47 23.41
N LYS A 554 -2.45 -5.56 23.10
CA LYS A 554 -1.51 -4.97 24.06
C LYS A 554 -2.02 -3.62 24.58
N TYR A 555 -1.73 -3.33 25.83
CA TYR A 555 -2.00 -2.03 26.46
C TYR A 555 -0.82 -1.09 26.22
N ASP A 556 -0.74 -0.54 25.00
CA ASP A 556 0.30 0.38 24.62
C ASP A 556 -0.10 1.85 24.84
N ASP A 557 0.89 2.73 24.99
CA ASP A 557 0.69 4.16 25.13
C ASP A 557 0.12 4.73 23.82
N TRP A 558 -0.75 5.75 23.93
CA TRP A 558 -1.39 6.31 22.75
C TRP A 558 -1.51 7.83 22.77
N ILE A 559 -1.59 8.39 21.59
CA ILE A 559 -1.80 9.81 21.32
C ILE A 559 -3.02 9.93 20.40
N GLU A 560 -3.97 10.77 20.80
CA GLU A 560 -5.12 11.11 20.00
C GLU A 560 -4.92 12.49 19.36
N LEU A 561 -5.08 12.54 18.04
CA LEU A 561 -5.14 13.77 17.28
C LEU A 561 -6.58 14.10 16.93
N PHE A 562 -6.88 15.39 16.78
CA PHE A 562 -8.19 15.86 16.41
C PHE A 562 -8.11 16.88 15.27
N ASN A 563 -8.89 16.68 14.20
CA ASN A 563 -9.04 17.65 13.13
C ASN A 563 -9.97 18.78 13.58
N ASN A 564 -9.36 19.84 14.08
CA ASN A 564 -10.06 21.05 14.58
C ASN A 564 -10.46 22.03 13.45
N SER A 565 -10.49 21.55 12.20
CA SER A 565 -10.88 22.37 11.05
C SER A 565 -12.24 21.94 10.48
N SER A 566 -12.80 22.75 9.58
CA SER A 566 -14.01 22.44 8.83
C SER A 566 -13.74 21.67 7.54
N THR A 567 -12.48 21.35 7.24
CA THR A 567 -12.03 20.69 6.00
C THR A 567 -11.28 19.42 6.30
N PRO A 568 -11.28 18.41 5.40
CA PRO A 568 -10.46 17.23 5.58
C PRO A 568 -8.97 17.58 5.58
N ILE A 569 -8.19 16.86 6.38
CA ILE A 569 -6.74 16.99 6.47
C ILE A 569 -6.10 15.72 5.93
N SER A 570 -5.22 15.86 4.93
CA SER A 570 -4.32 14.78 4.52
C SER A 570 -3.07 14.79 5.41
N THR A 571 -2.73 13.64 5.95
CA THR A 571 -1.50 13.46 6.73
C THR A 571 -0.26 13.27 5.85
N ASN A 572 -0.41 13.30 4.51
CA ASN A 572 0.69 13.20 3.58
C ASN A 572 1.76 14.27 3.85
N LYS A 573 3.01 13.84 3.99
CA LYS A 573 4.16 14.70 4.31
C LYS A 573 4.09 15.41 5.68
N LEU A 574 3.28 14.91 6.62
CA LEU A 574 3.33 15.33 8.01
C LEU A 574 4.25 14.44 8.82
N PHE A 575 4.74 15.01 9.93
CA PHE A 575 5.60 14.32 10.87
C PHE A 575 5.13 14.52 12.30
N PHE A 576 5.35 13.50 13.14
CA PHE A 576 5.16 13.55 14.58
C PHE A 576 6.48 13.27 15.28
N SER A 577 6.71 13.91 16.42
CA SER A 577 7.91 13.70 17.19
C SER A 577 7.72 13.95 18.69
N ASP A 578 8.45 13.18 19.48
CA ASP A 578 8.70 13.35 20.92
C ASP A 578 10.00 14.15 21.18
N ASN A 579 10.67 14.66 20.13
CA ASN A 579 11.99 15.27 20.23
C ASN A 579 12.11 16.56 19.41
N LEU A 580 12.28 17.70 20.10
CA LEU A 580 12.49 19.03 19.50
C LEU A 580 13.70 19.12 18.56
N GLN A 581 14.69 18.27 18.72
CA GLN A 581 15.90 18.28 17.88
C GLN A 581 15.75 17.42 16.63
N ASN A 582 14.67 16.61 16.56
CA ASN A 582 14.33 15.82 15.40
C ASN A 582 12.80 15.81 15.20
N ILE A 583 12.24 16.94 14.79
CA ILE A 583 10.78 17.12 14.62
C ILE A 583 10.18 16.29 13.49
N SER A 584 10.99 15.62 12.69
CA SER A 584 10.59 14.70 11.60
C SER A 584 10.80 13.23 11.96
N LYS A 585 10.77 12.86 13.26
CA LYS A 585 11.15 11.54 13.76
C LYS A 585 10.29 10.41 13.19
N TRP A 586 8.98 10.61 13.14
CA TRP A 586 8.02 9.65 12.59
C TRP A 586 7.18 10.31 11.51
N LYS A 587 7.08 9.65 10.35
CA LYS A 587 6.25 10.10 9.25
C LYS A 587 4.85 9.49 9.39
N PHE A 588 3.82 10.31 9.30
CA PHE A 588 2.44 9.82 9.28
C PHE A 588 2.16 8.87 8.10
N PRO A 589 1.29 7.87 8.28
CA PRO A 589 0.67 7.18 7.17
C PRO A 589 -0.13 8.17 6.30
N ASN A 590 -0.27 7.88 5.01
CA ASN A 590 -0.98 8.77 4.08
C ASN A 590 -2.51 8.56 4.16
N ILE A 591 -3.15 9.16 5.13
CA ILE A 591 -4.61 9.05 5.37
C ILE A 591 -5.29 10.41 5.33
N ILE A 592 -6.62 10.41 5.32
CA ILE A 592 -7.47 11.58 5.52
C ILE A 592 -8.11 11.52 6.90
N ILE A 593 -7.95 12.60 7.66
CA ILE A 593 -8.71 12.86 8.89
C ILE A 593 -9.83 13.83 8.52
N LYS A 594 -11.10 13.38 8.58
CA LYS A 594 -12.26 14.22 8.26
C LYS A 594 -12.44 15.35 9.27
N PRO A 595 -13.22 16.38 8.94
CA PRO A 595 -13.55 17.43 9.91
C PRO A 595 -14.12 16.83 11.20
N GLN A 596 -13.60 17.26 12.35
CA GLN A 596 -14.01 16.82 13.69
C GLN A 596 -13.80 15.32 13.95
N GLU A 597 -12.95 14.64 13.19
CA GLU A 597 -12.57 13.23 13.37
C GLU A 597 -11.28 13.14 14.18
N TYR A 598 -11.12 12.01 14.87
CA TYR A 598 -9.93 11.67 15.64
C TYR A 598 -9.02 10.75 14.84
N PHE A 599 -7.74 10.74 15.19
CA PHE A 599 -6.76 9.77 14.71
C PHE A 599 -5.86 9.31 15.85
N ILE A 600 -5.78 8.02 16.05
CA ILE A 600 -5.00 7.42 17.15
C ILE A 600 -3.63 6.98 16.63
N ILE A 601 -2.60 7.37 17.36
CA ILE A 601 -1.21 6.91 17.19
C ILE A 601 -0.86 6.05 18.40
N TRP A 602 -0.43 4.82 18.18
CA TRP A 602 0.17 3.97 19.20
C TRP A 602 1.66 4.29 19.30
N ALA A 603 2.14 4.62 20.47
CA ALA A 603 3.52 5.02 20.74
C ALA A 603 4.28 3.86 21.41
N ASP A 604 4.63 2.84 20.63
CA ASP A 604 5.09 1.53 21.11
C ASP A 604 6.37 1.00 20.47
N GLU A 605 6.92 1.69 19.44
CA GLU A 605 8.05 1.24 18.61
C GLU A 605 7.75 -0.04 17.78
N ASP A 606 6.48 -0.40 17.61
CA ASP A 606 6.03 -1.65 16.97
C ASP A 606 5.41 -1.41 15.58
N GLY A 607 6.08 -0.67 14.72
CA GLY A 607 5.60 -0.29 13.38
C GLY A 607 5.19 -1.46 12.47
N HIS A 608 5.50 -2.70 12.83
CA HIS A 608 5.02 -3.89 12.13
C HIS A 608 3.57 -4.29 12.49
N GLN A 609 2.99 -3.72 13.56
CA GLN A 609 1.60 -3.97 13.96
C GLN A 609 0.59 -3.09 13.18
N GLY A 610 1.05 -2.03 12.51
CA GLY A 610 0.21 -1.17 11.67
C GLY A 610 0.83 0.20 11.41
N ASP A 611 0.30 0.90 10.41
CA ASP A 611 0.84 2.18 9.97
C ASP A 611 0.66 3.31 10.99
N ASN A 612 -0.23 3.17 11.96
CA ASN A 612 -0.43 4.11 13.04
C ASN A 612 0.37 3.79 14.32
N HIS A 613 1.32 2.85 14.25
CA HIS A 613 2.28 2.55 15.30
C HIS A 613 3.56 3.35 15.10
N ALA A 614 3.87 4.25 16.04
CA ALA A 614 5.00 5.15 15.94
C ALA A 614 6.32 4.45 16.29
N ASN A 615 7.43 4.98 15.77
CA ASN A 615 8.78 4.47 16.03
C ASN A 615 9.40 5.03 17.34
N PHE A 616 8.56 5.38 18.31
CA PHE A 616 8.97 5.87 19.63
C PHE A 616 7.95 5.47 20.69
N LYS A 617 8.36 5.54 21.95
CA LYS A 617 7.52 5.34 23.15
C LYS A 617 7.38 6.63 23.92
N LEU A 618 6.28 6.78 24.64
CA LEU A 618 6.07 7.92 25.52
C LEU A 618 6.77 7.74 26.86
N SER A 619 7.26 8.84 27.41
CA SER A 619 7.80 8.88 28.77
C SER A 619 6.72 9.23 29.78
N ASN A 620 6.48 8.37 30.75
CA ASN A 620 5.58 8.68 31.87
C ASN A 620 6.08 9.81 32.79
N LEU A 621 7.33 10.25 32.62
CA LEU A 621 7.90 11.39 33.36
C LEU A 621 7.62 12.73 32.69
N GLY A 622 7.02 12.70 31.50
CA GLY A 622 6.69 13.86 30.69
C GLY A 622 7.70 14.15 29.60
N GLU A 623 7.20 14.69 28.49
CA GLU A 623 7.99 15.06 27.32
C GLU A 623 7.27 16.04 26.38
N GLN A 624 7.96 16.52 25.38
CA GLN A 624 7.41 17.41 24.36
C GLN A 624 6.91 16.59 23.17
N LEU A 625 5.68 16.85 22.74
CA LEU A 625 5.09 16.28 21.54
C LEU A 625 4.91 17.35 20.47
N ILE A 626 5.14 17.04 19.20
CA ILE A 626 5.14 17.99 18.11
C ILE A 626 4.54 17.40 16.85
N ILE A 627 3.63 18.12 16.20
CA ILE A 627 3.17 17.86 14.83
C ILE A 627 3.80 18.91 13.91
N SER A 628 4.42 18.49 12.82
CA SER A 628 5.04 19.40 11.86
C SER A 628 4.70 19.09 10.40
N ASN A 629 4.69 20.13 9.57
CA ASN A 629 4.68 20.05 8.12
C ASN A 629 6.05 19.61 7.59
N HIS A 630 6.13 19.26 6.30
CA HIS A 630 7.36 18.81 5.64
C HIS A 630 8.47 19.88 5.59
N ASP A 631 8.11 21.16 5.69
CA ASP A 631 9.08 22.29 5.74
C ASP A 631 9.50 22.64 7.17
N SER A 632 9.17 21.77 8.13
CA SER A 632 9.44 21.96 9.56
C SER A 632 8.62 23.05 10.25
N SER A 633 7.62 23.64 9.60
CA SER A 633 6.68 24.52 10.30
C SER A 633 5.79 23.72 11.25
N ILE A 634 5.66 24.19 12.48
CA ILE A 634 4.92 23.51 13.55
C ILE A 634 3.43 23.74 13.37
N ILE A 635 2.65 22.66 13.37
CA ILE A 635 1.18 22.66 13.32
C ILE A 635 0.61 22.73 14.73
N ASP A 636 1.10 21.89 15.62
CA ASP A 636 0.75 21.88 17.05
C ASP A 636 1.92 21.35 17.87
N ALA A 637 2.02 21.77 19.12
CA ALA A 637 3.05 21.27 20.03
C ALA A 637 2.58 21.41 21.48
N GLU A 638 2.69 20.31 22.24
CA GLU A 638 2.29 20.25 23.64
C GLU A 638 3.36 19.58 24.49
N TYR A 639 3.49 20.05 25.73
CA TYR A 639 4.31 19.38 26.74
C TYR A 639 3.40 18.58 27.66
N ILE A 640 3.53 17.25 27.64
CA ILE A 640 2.84 16.38 28.56
C ILE A 640 3.65 16.27 29.86
N TYR A 641 2.96 16.27 30.98
CA TYR A 641 3.55 16.13 32.29
C TYR A 641 3.51 14.66 32.76
N THR A 642 4.14 14.38 33.90
CA THR A 642 4.09 13.05 34.52
C THR A 642 2.66 12.57 34.67
N GLN A 643 2.35 11.38 34.17
CA GLN A 643 1.03 10.77 34.20
C GLN A 643 0.95 9.61 35.19
N GLN A 644 -0.23 9.41 35.75
CA GLN A 644 -0.57 8.25 36.58
C GLN A 644 -1.07 7.10 35.68
N ASP A 645 -1.07 5.87 36.23
CA ASP A 645 -1.60 4.70 35.52
C ASP A 645 -3.08 4.94 35.13
N ASP A 646 -3.41 4.66 33.89
CA ASP A 646 -4.77 4.71 33.35
C ASP A 646 -5.47 6.09 33.45
N ILE A 647 -4.71 7.17 33.56
CA ILE A 647 -5.19 8.55 33.51
C ILE A 647 -4.58 9.23 32.28
N SER A 648 -5.42 9.78 31.43
CA SER A 648 -4.98 10.56 30.26
C SER A 648 -4.82 12.04 30.56
N TYR A 649 -4.19 12.76 29.64
CA TYR A 649 -4.00 14.19 29.68
C TYR A 649 -4.45 14.78 28.34
N GLY A 650 -5.47 15.62 28.33
CA GLY A 650 -6.09 16.06 27.07
C GLY A 650 -6.76 17.42 27.12
N ARG A 651 -7.10 17.94 25.94
CA ARG A 651 -7.78 19.22 25.77
C ARG A 651 -9.25 19.12 26.16
N SER A 652 -9.70 19.99 27.02
CA SER A 652 -11.10 20.09 27.37
C SER A 652 -11.55 21.57 27.30
N PRO A 653 -12.49 21.92 26.40
CA PRO A 653 -13.10 21.09 25.35
C PRO A 653 -12.13 20.70 24.23
N ASN A 654 -12.53 19.68 23.42
CA ASN A 654 -11.77 19.19 22.26
C ASN A 654 -11.20 20.30 21.40
N GLY A 655 -9.98 20.12 20.95
CA GLY A 655 -9.32 20.92 19.94
C GLY A 655 -8.89 22.33 20.36
N VAL A 656 -9.49 22.90 21.39
CA VAL A 656 -9.28 24.31 21.77
C VAL A 656 -9.03 24.52 23.28
N GLY A 657 -9.38 23.56 24.12
CA GLY A 657 -9.22 23.66 25.57
C GLY A 657 -7.77 23.54 26.01
N SER A 658 -7.51 23.94 27.26
CA SER A 658 -6.25 23.63 27.91
C SER A 658 -6.17 22.15 28.24
N PHE A 659 -4.94 21.60 28.25
CA PHE A 659 -4.71 20.24 28.71
C PHE A 659 -5.02 20.08 30.20
N THR A 660 -5.75 19.02 30.51
CA THR A 660 -6.11 18.66 31.89
C THR A 660 -6.11 17.14 32.03
N MET A 661 -6.06 16.66 33.27
CA MET A 661 -6.24 15.23 33.54
C MET A 661 -7.67 14.81 33.24
N LEU A 662 -7.82 13.66 32.57
CA LEU A 662 -9.10 13.11 32.16
C LEU A 662 -9.17 11.63 32.53
N THR A 663 -10.39 11.12 32.75
CA THR A 663 -10.63 9.71 32.51
C THR A 663 -10.51 9.52 31.00
N PRO A 664 -9.77 8.51 30.53
CA PRO A 664 -9.54 8.35 29.10
C PRO A 664 -10.82 8.33 28.27
N THR A 665 -10.83 9.13 27.19
CA THR A 665 -11.98 9.29 26.30
C THR A 665 -11.66 8.81 24.89
N PHE A 666 -10.80 7.82 24.78
CA PHE A 666 -10.25 7.25 23.55
C PHE A 666 -11.21 7.27 22.36
N ASN A 667 -10.86 8.00 21.32
CA ASN A 667 -11.65 8.19 20.09
C ASN A 667 -13.05 8.82 20.34
N GLU A 668 -13.20 9.58 21.40
CA GLU A 668 -14.44 10.24 21.78
C GLU A 668 -14.17 11.70 22.21
N ASN A 669 -15.25 12.45 22.48
CA ASN A 669 -15.17 13.84 22.92
C ASN A 669 -14.64 13.93 24.37
N ASN A 670 -13.57 14.68 24.58
CA ASN A 670 -13.02 14.95 25.91
C ASN A 670 -14.05 15.70 26.78
N THR A 671 -14.82 14.97 27.52
CA THR A 671 -15.73 15.54 28.52
C THR A 671 -14.96 15.71 29.81
N PRO A 672 -15.02 16.88 30.46
CA PRO A 672 -14.52 17.01 31.81
C PRO A 672 -15.27 15.98 32.64
N THR A 673 -14.60 14.94 33.10
CA THR A 673 -15.19 14.11 34.13
C THR A 673 -15.34 14.99 35.33
N ASN A 674 -16.55 15.06 35.89
CA ASN A 674 -16.73 15.31 37.29
C ASN A 674 -16.11 14.13 38.07
N VAL A 675 -14.81 13.93 37.95
CA VAL A 675 -14.02 13.27 38.98
C VAL A 675 -13.92 14.30 40.09
N ALA A 676 -15.10 14.64 40.58
CA ALA A 676 -15.21 15.29 41.86
C ALA A 676 -14.54 14.33 42.86
N GLU A 677 -13.56 14.85 43.53
CA GLU A 677 -13.31 14.61 44.93
C GLU A 677 -12.53 13.38 45.38
N SER A 678 -11.63 12.74 44.64
CA SER A 678 -10.81 11.80 45.38
C SER A 678 -9.29 11.84 45.18
N TYR A 679 -8.77 12.73 44.38
CA TYR A 679 -7.31 12.96 44.26
C TYR A 679 -6.99 14.46 44.41
N LEU A 680 -7.51 15.08 45.42
CA LEU A 680 -6.89 16.24 46.02
C LEU A 680 -5.58 15.74 46.64
N LEU A 681 -4.50 15.85 45.86
CA LEU A 681 -3.21 16.05 46.50
C LEU A 681 -3.34 17.39 47.22
N ASP A 682 -3.46 17.25 48.52
CA ASP A 682 -3.66 18.30 49.49
C ASP A 682 -2.93 19.60 49.13
N ASP A 683 -3.67 20.66 49.06
CA ASP A 683 -3.35 22.01 49.50
C ASP A 683 -2.86 23.06 48.53
N PHE A 684 -2.39 22.78 47.29
CA PHE A 684 -1.93 23.90 46.43
C PHE A 684 -2.26 23.74 44.95
N PHE A 685 -3.01 24.70 44.38
CA PHE A 685 -3.21 24.87 42.97
C PHE A 685 -2.52 26.16 42.51
N ILE A 686 -1.59 26.09 41.49
CA ILE A 686 -0.72 27.19 41.11
C ILE A 686 -0.82 27.40 39.59
N PHE A 687 -1.16 28.64 39.18
CA PHE A 687 -1.22 29.03 37.78
C PHE A 687 -0.96 30.51 37.57
N PRO A 688 -0.53 30.99 36.37
CA PRO A 688 0.05 30.17 35.32
C PRO A 688 1.45 29.67 35.71
N ASN A 689 1.88 28.55 35.16
CA ASN A 689 3.25 28.09 35.27
C ASN A 689 3.63 27.45 33.92
N PRO A 690 4.48 28.07 33.08
CA PRO A 690 5.31 29.26 33.36
C PRO A 690 4.51 30.56 33.60
N PHE A 691 5.10 31.47 34.36
CA PHE A 691 4.50 32.77 34.75
C PHE A 691 5.39 33.97 34.39
N ASP A 692 4.78 35.14 34.34
CA ASP A 692 5.51 36.43 34.17
C ASP A 692 5.29 37.37 35.38
N ASP A 693 4.41 38.34 35.29
CA ASP A 693 4.21 39.37 36.29
C ASP A 693 3.39 38.94 37.52
N TYR A 694 2.63 37.85 37.40
CA TYR A 694 1.74 37.36 38.44
C TYR A 694 1.72 35.85 38.51
N LEU A 695 1.60 35.31 39.73
CA LEU A 695 1.42 33.90 40.06
C LEU A 695 0.19 33.77 40.96
N HIS A 696 -0.75 32.92 40.59
CA HIS A 696 -1.91 32.62 41.42
C HIS A 696 -1.61 31.35 42.19
N ILE A 697 -1.85 31.36 43.46
CA ILE A 697 -1.72 30.19 44.35
C ILE A 697 -3.01 30.05 45.15
N ASN A 698 -3.68 28.93 45.01
CA ASN A 698 -4.83 28.58 45.84
C ASN A 698 -4.40 27.38 46.71
N GLY A 699 -4.42 27.56 48.03
CA GLY A 699 -4.00 26.54 48.99
C GLY A 699 -4.40 26.88 50.40
N GLU A 700 -4.57 25.85 51.23
CA GLU A 700 -5.02 25.98 52.61
C GLU A 700 -3.88 26.12 53.64
N SER A 701 -2.62 25.94 53.18
CA SER A 701 -1.44 26.08 54.07
C SER A 701 -0.46 27.16 53.63
N ASP A 702 0.32 27.69 54.55
CA ASP A 702 1.41 28.65 54.27
C ASP A 702 2.51 27.96 53.47
N PHE A 703 3.22 28.72 52.62
CA PHE A 703 4.23 28.21 51.69
C PHE A 703 5.47 29.12 51.56
N LYS A 704 6.55 28.53 51.08
CA LYS A 704 7.83 29.22 50.85
C LYS A 704 8.25 29.04 49.40
N VAL A 705 8.80 30.09 48.75
CA VAL A 705 9.37 29.99 47.40
C VAL A 705 10.87 30.26 47.47
N TYR A 706 11.63 29.37 46.83
CA TYR A 706 13.08 29.41 46.78
C TYR A 706 13.56 29.57 45.34
N ASN A 707 14.68 30.22 45.12
CA ASN A 707 15.39 30.18 43.86
C ASN A 707 16.27 28.91 43.74
N VAL A 708 16.95 28.73 42.61
CA VAL A 708 17.85 27.57 42.35
C VAL A 708 19.05 27.50 43.29
N LEU A 709 19.38 28.60 43.99
CA LEU A 709 20.47 28.64 44.96
C LEU A 709 20.00 28.28 46.37
N GLY A 710 18.70 27.98 46.55
CA GLY A 710 18.10 27.69 47.85
C GLY A 710 17.81 28.93 48.70
N GLU A 711 17.90 30.13 48.13
CA GLU A 711 17.53 31.37 48.84
C GLU A 711 16.01 31.54 48.81
N MET A 712 15.42 31.84 49.97
CA MET A 712 13.98 32.05 50.09
C MET A 712 13.63 33.42 49.48
N ILE A 713 12.86 33.40 48.40
CA ILE A 713 12.45 34.57 47.66
C ILE A 713 11.12 35.11 48.10
N TYR A 714 10.23 34.23 48.61
CA TYR A 714 8.90 34.61 48.99
C TYR A 714 8.37 33.68 50.13
N LEU A 715 7.65 34.32 51.06
CA LEU A 715 6.92 33.66 52.13
C LEU A 715 5.44 34.01 51.98
N GLY A 716 4.62 33.02 51.59
CA GLY A 716 3.19 33.16 51.36
C GLY A 716 2.34 32.60 52.50
N LYS A 717 1.17 33.20 52.68
CA LYS A 717 0.16 32.71 53.63
C LYS A 717 -1.03 32.11 52.90
N SER A 718 -1.70 31.15 53.50
CA SER A 718 -2.87 30.45 52.98
C SER A 718 -4.01 31.34 52.49
N SER A 719 -4.11 32.57 52.95
CA SER A 719 -5.11 33.54 52.48
C SER A 719 -4.70 34.41 51.28
N GLN A 720 -3.53 34.16 50.70
CA GLN A 720 -2.93 35.04 49.73
C GLN A 720 -2.94 34.40 48.34
N ASN A 721 -4.00 34.69 47.54
CA ASN A 721 -4.25 34.01 46.26
C ASN A 721 -3.50 34.61 45.05
N HIS A 722 -2.79 35.75 45.22
CA HIS A 722 -2.09 36.45 44.11
C HIS A 722 -0.72 36.94 44.57
N ILE A 723 0.32 36.57 43.86
CA ILE A 723 1.68 37.03 44.07
C ILE A 723 2.11 37.87 42.87
N LYS A 724 2.55 39.08 43.13
CA LYS A 724 3.17 39.92 42.12
C LYS A 724 4.65 39.54 41.98
N THR A 725 5.02 39.06 40.83
CA THR A 725 6.36 38.48 40.53
C THR A 725 7.20 39.35 39.61
N SER A 726 6.73 40.55 39.26
CA SER A 726 7.44 41.47 38.34
C SER A 726 8.86 41.87 38.78
N LYS A 727 9.21 41.64 40.05
CA LYS A 727 10.56 41.84 40.57
C LYS A 727 11.44 40.61 40.64
N TRP A 728 10.89 39.44 40.28
CA TRP A 728 11.66 38.20 40.25
C TRP A 728 12.46 38.11 38.94
N ILE A 729 13.63 37.53 39.00
CA ILE A 729 14.48 37.34 37.84
C ILE A 729 13.94 36.11 37.02
N PRO A 730 13.88 36.17 35.70
CA PRO A 730 13.53 35.01 34.91
C PRO A 730 14.39 33.78 35.29
N GLY A 731 13.75 32.62 35.47
CA GLY A 731 14.43 31.41 35.91
C GLY A 731 13.51 30.43 36.63
N ILE A 732 14.13 29.42 37.24
CA ILE A 732 13.43 28.36 37.95
C ILE A 732 13.36 28.70 39.45
N TYR A 733 12.19 28.45 40.03
CA TYR A 733 11.91 28.59 41.45
C TYR A 733 11.27 27.30 41.99
N PHE A 734 11.32 27.08 43.31
CA PHE A 734 10.68 25.96 43.96
C PHE A 734 9.77 26.47 45.06
N LEU A 735 8.49 26.09 44.98
CA LEU A 735 7.52 26.34 46.03
C LEU A 735 7.43 25.11 46.91
N ASN A 736 7.63 25.29 48.21
CA ASN A 736 7.48 24.24 49.24
C ASN A 736 6.33 24.59 50.18
N SER A 737 5.50 23.61 50.50
CA SER A 737 4.53 23.73 51.61
C SER A 737 5.24 23.97 52.93
N TRP A 738 4.53 24.57 53.95
CA TRP A 738 5.14 24.89 55.23
C TRP A 738 5.75 23.69 55.91
N ASP A 739 5.14 22.54 55.80
CA ASP A 739 5.60 21.26 56.34
C ASP A 739 6.62 20.50 55.48
N ASN A 740 7.04 21.10 54.35
CA ASN A 740 7.95 20.53 53.34
C ASN A 740 7.51 19.19 52.71
N LYS A 741 6.22 18.84 52.81
CA LYS A 741 5.69 17.64 52.17
C LYS A 741 5.47 17.81 50.66
N LEU A 742 5.22 19.05 50.21
CA LEU A 742 5.02 19.38 48.81
C LEU A 742 6.15 20.28 48.33
N SER A 743 6.74 19.97 47.17
CA SER A 743 7.70 20.83 46.44
C SER A 743 7.30 20.90 44.99
N LEU A 744 7.00 22.12 44.50
CA LEU A 744 6.59 22.36 43.12
C LEU A 744 7.60 23.25 42.41
N LYS A 745 7.95 22.90 41.17
CA LYS A 745 8.82 23.69 40.29
C LYS A 745 8.01 24.79 39.61
N LEU A 746 8.49 26.02 39.71
CA LEU A 746 7.90 27.18 39.06
C LEU A 746 8.89 27.76 38.03
N ILE A 747 8.38 28.23 36.88
CA ILE A 747 9.20 28.77 35.80
C ILE A 747 8.75 30.20 35.52
N LYS A 748 9.64 31.18 35.76
CA LYS A 748 9.45 32.58 35.40
C LYS A 748 10.07 32.87 34.05
N ILE A 749 9.27 33.40 33.12
CA ILE A 749 9.69 33.61 31.71
C ILE A 749 10.08 35.08 31.40
N LYS A 750 9.58 36.07 32.15
CA LYS A 750 9.92 37.53 31.98
C LYS A 750 10.08 38.23 33.32
#